data_7d0951479129365d91d5bb60737513da
#
_entry.id   7d0951479129365d91d5bb60737513da
#
_cell.length_a   1.000
_cell.length_b   1.000
_cell.length_c   1.000
_cell.angle_alpha   90.00
_cell.angle_beta   90.00
_cell.angle_gamma   90.00
#
_symmetry.space_group_name_H-M   'P 1'
#
loop_
_entity.id
_entity.type
_entity.pdbx_description
1 polymer ?
#
loop_
_entity_poly.entity_id
_entity_poly.type
_entity_poly.pdbx_seq_one_letter_code
_entity_poly.pdbx_strand_id
1 'polypeptide(L)'
;MIRRFSSRRQKLSRSFLAERLHGAKAYDRIAGYFCASILETAGEALRAVEGPIRVICNSGLQAQDVATARAAATALRQEWCGFKPEDLIEAGGEPARRRLGDLYTFLSTGKLQVRVLPDRHFGLIHGKAGIITLADGTKTAFLGSVNESRAAWTLNYELLWEDSSPDAVQWVQEEFDALWTHHAAVPLSEFIVQDIARLSRRTVIPAVADWQAESEEPKPAAVFVEAPVYRKHAGLWEHQKYFVKLAFDAHLRTPGGARFVLADQVGLGKTVQLAMAAQLMALVGEKPILVLAPKTLVWQWQDELRELLDMPSAVWTGKQWIDENEVEYPAIGPEGIRKCPRRVGIVPTSRAIFGCPDAELLKGLSFECVVVDEAHHARRQNLGEGRDGEKPDANNLLRFLYEMSLQTRSLLLATATPAQLRPVEAWDLLDVLARGSEAVLGGPWSQWRRAERALGLVMGDIARPDDALEMWDWVRTPLPPRAEHLDFAILRQRLDMTDDAVSAAGSEWEKLGQPGQARVRQMFSRFVEQHNPFIRHIVRRTRKYLEETRDPETGEPFLAPIAVELYGERDDDAIRLPPYLREAYALAEEFSRALSTRMGGSGFLKTLLLRRVGSSIAAGRKTAEQMLGSWQEIETGRAVLEGDEEERDTGRAASMSRTLTPEERALLKRFVDTLEANQERDPKYAVVLDTLTTRGWLEKGCIVFSQYYDSVRWLAEQLVGDLPGEPIGVYAGSGKSGIWADGRFTSAAREDIKQRIRRGEIRLLLGTDAASEGLNLQRLGTLINLDLPWNPTRLEQRKGRIQRIGQLNDKVHIYNLRYLGSVEDRVHQLLSSRLQDIYTLFGQLPDVLEDVWIDVAMGETERARQIIDAVPRQHPFDVKYQRVSKIDWESCERVLASHVVRAALSRGW
;
A
#
# COMPACT_ATOMS: atom_id res chain seq x y z
N MET A 1 11.28 6.11 -59.27
CA MET A 1 11.58 4.71 -59.73
C MET A 1 11.47 3.81 -58.53
N ILE A 2 10.63 2.78 -58.62
CA ILE A 2 10.38 1.86 -57.50
C ILE A 2 11.58 0.94 -57.30
N ARG A 3 12.12 0.91 -56.10
CA ARG A 3 13.14 -0.06 -55.64
C ARG A 3 12.54 -1.01 -54.60
N ARG A 4 12.98 -2.24 -54.62
CA ARG A 4 12.45 -3.31 -53.75
C ARG A 4 13.59 -3.96 -52.97
N PHE A 5 13.40 -4.09 -51.67
CA PHE A 5 14.38 -4.65 -50.73
C PHE A 5 13.75 -5.82 -49.97
N SER A 6 14.57 -6.85 -49.70
CA SER A 6 14.14 -8.03 -48.95
C SER A 6 15.26 -8.48 -48.02
N SER A 7 14.97 -8.71 -46.76
CA SER A 7 15.92 -9.17 -45.76
C SER A 7 16.54 -10.54 -46.11
N ARG A 8 15.82 -11.35 -46.92
CA ARG A 8 16.34 -12.63 -47.43
C ARG A 8 17.53 -12.46 -48.38
N ARG A 9 17.58 -11.34 -49.09
CA ARG A 9 18.59 -11.08 -50.15
C ARG A 9 19.74 -10.22 -49.67
N GLN A 10 19.48 -9.37 -48.66
CA GLN A 10 20.47 -8.40 -48.18
C GLN A 10 20.11 -7.90 -46.77
N LYS A 11 21.11 -7.46 -46.01
CA LYS A 11 20.89 -6.87 -44.69
C LYS A 11 20.31 -5.45 -44.84
N LEU A 12 19.00 -5.29 -44.57
CA LEU A 12 18.29 -4.03 -44.77
C LEU A 12 18.85 -2.86 -43.94
N SER A 13 19.42 -3.16 -42.77
CA SER A 13 20.10 -2.16 -41.93
C SER A 13 21.27 -1.48 -42.62
N ARG A 14 22.00 -2.19 -43.47
CA ARG A 14 23.14 -1.66 -44.23
C ARG A 14 22.76 -1.19 -45.62
N SER A 15 22.04 -2.00 -46.39
CA SER A 15 21.74 -1.75 -47.77
C SER A 15 20.61 -0.73 -48.03
N PHE A 16 19.86 -0.39 -47.02
CA PHE A 16 18.81 0.62 -47.08
C PHE A 16 19.02 1.71 -46.04
N LEU A 17 18.84 1.36 -44.72
CA LEU A 17 18.75 2.36 -43.66
C LEU A 17 20.02 3.20 -43.55
N ALA A 18 21.20 2.55 -43.38
CA ALA A 18 22.47 3.26 -43.22
C ALA A 18 22.83 4.07 -44.46
N GLU A 19 22.56 3.54 -45.68
CA GLU A 19 22.88 4.21 -46.93
C GLU A 19 21.99 5.44 -47.13
N ARG A 20 20.69 5.37 -46.77
CA ARG A 20 19.74 6.48 -47.01
C ARG A 20 19.79 7.55 -45.93
N LEU A 21 20.13 7.19 -44.70
CA LEU A 21 20.22 8.14 -43.57
C LEU A 21 21.57 8.86 -43.50
N HIS A 22 22.58 8.39 -44.20
CA HIS A 22 23.89 9.05 -44.20
C HIS A 22 23.81 10.43 -44.86
N GLY A 23 24.05 11.49 -44.07
CA GLY A 23 23.95 12.88 -44.51
C GLY A 23 22.54 13.34 -44.84
N ALA A 24 21.50 12.59 -44.48
CA ALA A 24 20.11 12.96 -44.70
C ALA A 24 19.74 14.25 -43.94
N LYS A 25 19.03 15.16 -44.65
CA LYS A 25 18.61 16.45 -44.09
C LYS A 25 17.36 16.39 -43.22
N ALA A 26 16.53 15.34 -43.37
CA ALA A 26 15.39 15.07 -42.51
C ALA A 26 14.94 13.61 -42.62
N TYR A 27 14.35 13.11 -41.55
CA TYR A 27 13.75 11.78 -41.50
C TYR A 27 12.43 11.80 -40.75
N ASP A 28 11.34 11.50 -41.44
CA ASP A 28 9.97 11.41 -40.96
C ASP A 28 9.53 9.95 -40.95
N ARG A 29 9.02 9.45 -39.81
CA ARG A 29 8.72 8.03 -39.61
C ARG A 29 7.35 7.80 -39.01
N ILE A 30 6.55 6.96 -39.65
CA ILE A 30 5.34 6.33 -39.08
C ILE A 30 5.79 4.93 -38.59
N ALA A 31 5.70 4.68 -37.31
CA ALA A 31 6.07 3.42 -36.68
C ALA A 31 4.86 2.76 -36.00
N GLY A 32 4.92 1.46 -35.76
CA GLY A 32 3.90 0.76 -34.97
C GLY A 32 3.89 1.23 -33.50
N TYR A 33 4.29 0.38 -32.59
CA TYR A 33 4.41 0.77 -31.18
C TYR A 33 5.71 1.50 -30.88
N PHE A 34 5.63 2.46 -29.94
CA PHE A 34 6.79 3.04 -29.31
C PHE A 34 7.29 2.07 -28.23
N CYS A 35 8.39 1.41 -28.47
CA CYS A 35 9.02 0.49 -27.55
C CYS A 35 10.55 0.71 -27.53
N ALA A 36 11.24 0.00 -26.64
CA ALA A 36 12.71 0.03 -26.54
C ALA A 36 13.43 -0.30 -27.86
N SER A 37 12.73 -0.88 -28.84
CA SER A 37 13.24 -1.15 -30.17
C SER A 37 13.62 0.11 -30.97
N ILE A 38 13.01 1.26 -30.71
CA ILE A 38 13.49 2.55 -31.20
C ILE A 38 14.91 2.84 -30.66
N LEU A 39 15.20 2.48 -29.44
CA LEU A 39 16.51 2.63 -28.79
C LEU A 39 17.59 1.79 -29.47
N GLU A 40 17.24 0.58 -29.93
CA GLU A 40 18.20 -0.29 -30.61
C GLU A 40 18.54 0.17 -32.03
N THR A 41 17.53 0.69 -32.74
CA THR A 41 17.70 1.16 -34.13
C THR A 41 18.26 2.58 -34.19
N ALA A 42 17.94 3.42 -33.21
CA ALA A 42 18.31 4.83 -33.15
C ALA A 42 19.83 5.07 -33.03
N GLY A 43 20.54 4.18 -32.30
CA GLY A 43 21.91 4.48 -31.90
C GLY A 43 22.92 4.66 -33.03
N GLU A 44 22.80 3.95 -34.14
CA GLU A 44 23.75 4.03 -35.27
C GLU A 44 23.19 4.80 -36.47
N ALA A 45 21.94 4.55 -36.86
CA ALA A 45 21.35 5.12 -38.04
C ALA A 45 20.94 6.60 -37.88
N LEU A 46 20.42 6.97 -36.69
CA LEU A 46 19.99 8.35 -36.43
C LEU A 46 21.14 9.34 -36.25
N ARG A 47 22.34 8.87 -35.88
CA ARG A 47 23.53 9.72 -35.85
C ARG A 47 23.89 10.25 -37.24
N ALA A 48 23.64 9.44 -38.26
CA ALA A 48 23.98 9.76 -39.65
C ALA A 48 23.08 10.82 -40.30
N VAL A 49 21.94 11.15 -39.65
CA VAL A 49 21.04 12.21 -40.09
C VAL A 49 21.55 13.56 -39.62
N GLU A 50 21.71 14.52 -40.53
CA GLU A 50 22.19 15.88 -40.21
C GLU A 50 21.07 16.78 -39.64
N GLY A 51 19.84 16.59 -40.08
CA GLY A 51 18.68 17.41 -39.74
C GLY A 51 17.70 16.78 -38.72
N PRO A 52 16.46 17.28 -38.64
CA PRO A 52 15.46 16.80 -37.70
C PRO A 52 14.95 15.39 -38.02
N ILE A 53 14.65 14.65 -36.98
CA ILE A 53 14.02 13.33 -37.05
C ILE A 53 12.70 13.40 -36.31
N ARG A 54 11.59 13.08 -37.01
CA ARG A 54 10.26 13.08 -36.44
C ARG A 54 9.68 11.68 -36.52
N VAL A 55 9.24 11.15 -35.36
CA VAL A 55 8.66 9.81 -35.27
C VAL A 55 7.25 9.93 -34.68
N ILE A 56 6.27 9.34 -35.36
CA ILE A 56 4.93 9.15 -34.82
C ILE A 56 4.64 7.67 -34.67
N CYS A 57 4.11 7.28 -33.50
CA CYS A 57 3.87 5.89 -33.14
C CYS A 57 2.58 5.74 -32.33
N ASN A 58 2.15 4.51 -32.19
CA ASN A 58 0.99 4.12 -31.39
C ASN A 58 1.35 3.87 -29.95
N SER A 59 0.36 3.99 -29.09
CA SER A 59 0.42 3.48 -27.73
C SER A 59 -0.94 2.91 -27.30
N GLY A 60 -0.95 1.93 -26.40
CA GLY A 60 -2.16 1.34 -25.80
C GLY A 60 -2.96 2.30 -24.90
N LEU A 61 -2.68 3.60 -24.94
CA LEU A 61 -3.35 4.66 -24.19
C LEU A 61 -4.83 4.79 -24.59
N GLN A 62 -5.68 4.88 -23.58
CA GLN A 62 -7.09 5.19 -23.79
C GLN A 62 -7.27 6.68 -24.11
N ALA A 63 -8.24 7.01 -24.98
CA ALA A 63 -8.55 8.40 -25.36
C ALA A 63 -8.88 9.33 -24.17
N GLN A 64 -9.46 8.78 -23.12
CA GLN A 64 -9.75 9.52 -21.89
C GLN A 64 -8.49 9.84 -21.08
N ASP A 65 -7.41 9.07 -21.25
CA ASP A 65 -6.14 9.27 -20.56
C ASP A 65 -5.30 10.36 -21.21
N VAL A 66 -5.60 10.70 -22.48
CA VAL A 66 -4.96 11.79 -23.24
C VAL A 66 -5.43 13.17 -22.78
N ALA A 67 -6.65 13.27 -22.24
CA ALA A 67 -7.21 14.53 -21.74
C ALA A 67 -6.46 15.10 -20.52
N THR A 68 -5.71 14.27 -19.81
CA THR A 68 -4.87 14.70 -18.69
C THR A 68 -3.41 14.39 -18.98
N ALA A 69 -2.58 15.42 -19.15
CA ALA A 69 -1.14 15.28 -19.44
C ALA A 69 -0.40 14.37 -18.45
N ARG A 70 -0.87 14.28 -17.18
CA ARG A 70 -0.37 13.37 -16.16
C ARG A 70 -0.68 11.90 -16.43
N ALA A 71 -1.91 11.59 -16.87
CA ALA A 71 -2.32 10.21 -17.15
C ALA A 71 -1.63 9.69 -18.41
N ALA A 72 -1.47 10.51 -19.44
CA ALA A 72 -0.71 10.18 -20.64
C ALA A 72 0.76 9.90 -20.33
N ALA A 73 1.40 10.70 -19.48
CA ALA A 73 2.78 10.46 -19.04
C ALA A 73 2.91 9.15 -18.25
N THR A 74 1.94 8.83 -17.40
CA THR A 74 1.94 7.58 -16.61
C THR A 74 1.74 6.34 -17.48
N ALA A 75 0.85 6.41 -18.46
CA ALA A 75 0.57 5.29 -19.33
C ALA A 75 1.68 5.07 -20.38
N LEU A 76 2.24 6.13 -20.96
CA LEU A 76 3.46 6.07 -21.79
C LEU A 76 4.62 5.45 -21.00
N ARG A 77 4.72 5.77 -19.73
CA ARG A 77 5.73 5.20 -18.85
C ARG A 77 5.50 3.71 -18.57
N GLN A 78 4.25 3.28 -18.42
CA GLN A 78 3.91 1.86 -18.25
C GLN A 78 4.26 1.04 -19.50
N GLU A 79 4.01 1.56 -20.70
CA GLU A 79 4.40 0.92 -21.95
C GLU A 79 5.91 0.91 -22.15
N TRP A 80 6.57 2.03 -21.92
CA TRP A 80 8.04 2.13 -21.93
C TRP A 80 8.68 1.12 -21.00
N CYS A 81 8.06 0.89 -19.87
CA CYS A 81 8.55 0.00 -18.83
C CYS A 81 8.04 -1.44 -18.95
N GLY A 82 7.09 -1.72 -19.83
CA GLY A 82 6.71 -3.07 -20.22
C GLY A 82 7.85 -3.83 -20.91
N PHE A 83 8.77 -3.11 -21.53
CA PHE A 83 10.10 -3.60 -21.94
C PHE A 83 11.07 -3.25 -20.81
N LYS A 84 11.61 -4.22 -20.15
CA LYS A 84 12.61 -4.03 -19.10
C LYS A 84 13.84 -3.37 -19.71
N PRO A 85 14.04 -2.03 -19.56
CA PRO A 85 15.24 -1.35 -20.08
C PRO A 85 16.53 -1.92 -19.46
N GLU A 86 16.40 -2.57 -18.30
CA GLU A 86 17.48 -3.27 -17.65
C GLU A 86 17.99 -4.45 -18.47
N ASP A 87 17.10 -5.20 -19.14
CA ASP A 87 17.48 -6.32 -20.01
C ASP A 87 18.38 -5.85 -21.17
N LEU A 88 18.20 -4.59 -21.62
CA LEU A 88 19.07 -3.98 -22.62
C LEU A 88 20.46 -3.61 -22.07
N ILE A 89 20.50 -3.14 -20.83
CA ILE A 89 21.76 -2.80 -20.16
C ILE A 89 22.49 -4.08 -19.75
N GLU A 90 21.79 -5.05 -19.20
CA GLU A 90 22.34 -6.35 -18.83
C GLU A 90 22.87 -7.13 -20.04
N ALA A 91 22.15 -7.14 -21.15
CA ALA A 91 22.54 -7.84 -22.36
C ALA A 91 23.63 -7.11 -23.18
N GLY A 92 23.73 -5.78 -23.05
CA GLY A 92 24.54 -4.93 -23.91
C GLY A 92 25.71 -4.19 -23.23
N GLY A 93 25.74 -4.12 -21.88
CA GLY A 93 26.80 -3.44 -21.13
C GLY A 93 27.04 -1.99 -21.55
N GLU A 94 28.33 -1.59 -21.61
CA GLU A 94 28.77 -0.23 -21.98
C GLU A 94 28.22 0.27 -23.35
N PRO A 95 28.10 -0.56 -24.39
CA PRO A 95 27.49 -0.13 -25.66
C PRO A 95 26.00 0.23 -25.55
N ALA A 96 25.23 -0.44 -24.68
CA ALA A 96 23.83 -0.11 -24.46
C ALA A 96 23.68 1.23 -23.71
N ARG A 97 24.53 1.47 -22.74
CA ARG A 97 24.58 2.73 -21.99
C ARG A 97 24.91 3.93 -22.88
N ARG A 98 25.88 3.79 -23.78
CA ARG A 98 26.20 4.83 -24.78
C ARG A 98 25.00 5.14 -25.67
N ARG A 99 24.31 4.11 -26.13
CA ARG A 99 23.09 4.28 -26.98
C ARG A 99 21.99 5.04 -26.26
N LEU A 100 21.75 4.77 -24.99
CA LEU A 100 20.81 5.52 -24.16
C LEU A 100 21.23 6.98 -23.97
N GLY A 101 22.52 7.23 -23.78
CA GLY A 101 23.08 8.57 -23.69
C GLY A 101 22.92 9.37 -24.98
N ASP A 102 23.14 8.74 -26.13
CA ASP A 102 22.91 9.35 -27.43
C ASP A 102 21.42 9.68 -27.67
N LEU A 103 20.54 8.74 -27.31
CA LEU A 103 19.10 8.95 -27.44
C LEU A 103 18.63 10.11 -26.53
N TYR A 104 19.11 10.16 -25.30
CA TYR A 104 18.85 11.30 -24.42
C TYR A 104 19.30 12.61 -25.06
N THR A 105 20.50 12.64 -25.64
CA THR A 105 21.05 13.82 -26.31
C THR A 105 20.17 14.25 -27.48
N PHE A 106 19.71 13.32 -28.33
CA PHE A 106 18.82 13.61 -29.43
C PHE A 106 17.45 14.13 -29.01
N LEU A 107 16.88 13.57 -27.96
CA LEU A 107 15.59 14.01 -27.41
C LEU A 107 15.71 15.38 -26.72
N SER A 108 16.75 15.59 -25.92
CA SER A 108 16.95 16.83 -25.15
C SER A 108 17.32 18.02 -26.03
N THR A 109 18.04 17.77 -27.14
CA THR A 109 18.39 18.80 -28.12
C THR A 109 17.25 19.09 -29.11
N GLY A 110 16.16 18.30 -29.09
CA GLY A 110 15.07 18.41 -30.06
C GLY A 110 15.41 17.89 -31.47
N LYS A 111 16.58 17.28 -31.66
CA LYS A 111 16.95 16.62 -32.90
C LYS A 111 16.01 15.46 -33.24
N LEU A 112 15.65 14.67 -32.21
CA LEU A 112 14.61 13.63 -32.29
C LEU A 112 13.34 14.11 -31.58
N GLN A 113 12.26 14.17 -32.32
CA GLN A 113 10.93 14.50 -31.81
C GLN A 113 10.04 13.27 -31.96
N VAL A 114 9.41 12.84 -30.88
CA VAL A 114 8.52 11.70 -30.89
C VAL A 114 7.13 12.14 -30.41
N ARG A 115 6.10 11.77 -31.21
CA ARG A 115 4.70 11.91 -30.83
C ARG A 115 4.02 10.55 -30.77
N VAL A 116 3.09 10.41 -29.87
CA VAL A 116 2.37 9.17 -29.62
C VAL A 116 0.88 9.39 -29.84
N LEU A 117 0.26 8.48 -30.58
CA LEU A 117 -1.18 8.46 -30.83
C LEU A 117 -1.84 7.33 -30.05
N PRO A 118 -2.94 7.58 -29.33
CA PRO A 118 -3.67 6.54 -28.63
C PRO A 118 -4.37 5.57 -29.59
N ASP A 119 -4.28 4.27 -29.32
CA ASP A 119 -4.86 3.18 -30.14
C ASP A 119 -6.35 3.34 -30.42
N ARG A 120 -7.12 3.87 -29.48
CA ARG A 120 -8.57 4.00 -29.59
C ARG A 120 -9.05 5.00 -30.63
N HIS A 121 -8.21 5.92 -31.07
CA HIS A 121 -8.59 6.89 -32.09
C HIS A 121 -8.39 6.38 -33.52
N PHE A 122 -7.40 5.49 -33.72
CA PHE A 122 -6.99 5.03 -35.06
C PHE A 122 -6.98 3.50 -35.21
N GLY A 123 -7.33 2.76 -34.15
CA GLY A 123 -6.98 1.35 -34.15
C GLY A 123 -5.46 1.17 -34.12
N LEU A 124 -4.98 -0.02 -34.44
CA LEU A 124 -3.54 -0.27 -34.53
C LEU A 124 -2.96 0.40 -35.76
N ILE A 125 -2.00 1.32 -35.65
CA ILE A 125 -1.20 1.81 -36.77
C ILE A 125 -0.30 0.65 -37.23
N HIS A 126 -0.77 -0.12 -38.20
CA HIS A 126 0.03 -1.16 -38.83
C HIS A 126 0.94 -0.61 -39.94
N GLY A 127 0.69 0.61 -40.41
CA GLY A 127 1.46 1.28 -41.42
C GLY A 127 2.90 1.55 -40.98
N LYS A 128 3.88 1.03 -41.67
CA LYS A 128 5.30 1.28 -41.41
C LYS A 128 5.87 1.99 -42.63
N ALA A 129 5.77 3.29 -42.57
CA ALA A 129 6.16 4.18 -43.66
C ALA A 129 7.17 5.22 -43.21
N GLY A 130 7.92 5.77 -44.09
CA GLY A 130 8.79 6.90 -43.80
C GLY A 130 9.19 7.69 -45.04
N ILE A 131 9.62 8.93 -44.78
CA ILE A 131 10.14 9.84 -45.77
C ILE A 131 11.54 10.24 -45.37
N ILE A 132 12.50 10.13 -46.27
CA ILE A 132 13.87 10.56 -46.06
C ILE A 132 14.16 11.69 -47.02
N THR A 133 14.58 12.83 -46.51
CA THR A 133 15.15 13.91 -47.32
C THR A 133 16.66 13.66 -47.41
N LEU A 134 17.11 13.24 -48.58
CA LEU A 134 18.51 12.85 -48.82
C LEU A 134 19.48 14.05 -48.75
N ALA A 135 20.78 13.77 -48.74
CA ALA A 135 21.81 14.80 -48.65
C ALA A 135 21.76 15.83 -49.80
N ASP A 136 21.32 15.42 -51.00
CA ASP A 136 21.14 16.29 -52.19
C ASP A 136 19.83 17.11 -52.14
N GLY A 137 18.98 16.89 -51.09
CA GLY A 137 17.70 17.56 -50.93
C GLY A 137 16.52 16.86 -51.62
N THR A 138 16.77 15.78 -52.36
CA THR A 138 15.68 14.97 -52.96
C THR A 138 15.00 14.14 -51.88
N LYS A 139 13.70 13.84 -52.10
CA LYS A 139 12.93 13.02 -51.12
C LYS A 139 12.67 11.63 -51.68
N THR A 140 12.69 10.65 -50.80
CA THR A 140 12.23 9.30 -51.09
C THR A 140 11.28 8.83 -50.02
N ALA A 141 10.23 8.14 -50.41
CA ALA A 141 9.29 7.51 -49.51
C ALA A 141 9.50 6.00 -49.51
N PHE A 142 9.24 5.35 -48.38
CA PHE A 142 9.27 3.90 -48.29
C PHE A 142 8.11 3.37 -47.45
N LEU A 143 7.69 2.15 -47.81
CA LEU A 143 6.66 1.37 -47.14
C LEU A 143 7.19 -0.05 -46.94
N GLY A 144 6.86 -0.68 -45.82
CA GLY A 144 7.30 -2.06 -45.56
C GLY A 144 6.71 -2.70 -44.31
N SER A 145 7.11 -3.94 -44.10
CA SER A 145 6.77 -4.68 -42.91
C SER A 145 7.74 -4.44 -41.74
N VAL A 146 8.83 -3.73 -42.00
CA VAL A 146 9.96 -3.57 -41.05
C VAL A 146 9.52 -2.80 -39.82
N ASN A 147 9.53 -3.49 -38.67
CA ASN A 147 9.36 -2.85 -37.36
C ASN A 147 10.66 -2.18 -36.89
N GLU A 148 10.53 -1.25 -35.93
CA GLU A 148 11.67 -0.56 -35.33
C GLU A 148 12.40 -1.42 -34.28
N SER A 149 12.78 -2.66 -34.65
CA SER A 149 13.55 -3.53 -33.77
C SER A 149 14.82 -4.04 -34.44
N ARG A 150 15.87 -4.26 -33.65
CA ARG A 150 17.11 -4.86 -34.15
C ARG A 150 16.85 -6.22 -34.83
N ALA A 151 15.94 -7.01 -34.28
CA ALA A 151 15.56 -8.31 -34.83
C ALA A 151 14.90 -8.16 -36.21
N ALA A 152 14.01 -7.19 -36.43
CA ALA A 152 13.36 -6.93 -37.72
C ALA A 152 14.38 -6.50 -38.77
N TRP A 153 15.33 -5.64 -38.43
CA TRP A 153 16.36 -5.20 -39.38
C TRP A 153 17.47 -6.22 -39.65
N THR A 154 17.63 -7.21 -38.81
CA THR A 154 18.77 -8.15 -38.89
C THR A 154 18.40 -9.63 -38.98
N LEU A 155 17.24 -10.06 -38.45
CA LEU A 155 16.90 -11.48 -38.27
C LEU A 155 15.57 -11.88 -38.92
N ASN A 156 14.57 -10.98 -39.01
CA ASN A 156 13.25 -11.31 -39.51
C ASN A 156 13.20 -11.27 -41.05
N TYR A 157 12.22 -11.99 -41.61
CA TYR A 157 11.86 -11.85 -43.02
C TYR A 157 11.03 -10.59 -43.22
N GLU A 158 11.64 -9.58 -43.89
CA GLU A 158 11.04 -8.27 -44.06
C GLU A 158 11.10 -7.83 -45.55
N LEU A 159 10.07 -7.12 -45.97
CA LEU A 159 9.96 -6.53 -47.29
C LEU A 159 9.85 -5.01 -47.15
N LEU A 160 10.55 -4.29 -48.06
CA LEU A 160 10.50 -2.84 -48.11
C LEU A 160 10.45 -2.37 -49.55
N TRP A 161 9.57 -1.40 -49.81
CA TRP A 161 9.42 -0.73 -51.07
C TRP A 161 9.82 0.73 -50.90
N GLU A 162 10.71 1.20 -51.76
CA GLU A 162 11.13 2.60 -51.87
C GLU A 162 10.65 3.17 -53.17
N ASP A 163 10.03 4.35 -53.14
CA ASP A 163 9.65 5.09 -54.32
C ASP A 163 10.03 6.57 -54.16
N SER A 164 10.71 7.11 -55.17
CA SER A 164 11.13 8.50 -55.24
C SER A 164 10.27 9.34 -56.20
N SER A 165 9.14 8.79 -56.68
CA SER A 165 8.21 9.57 -57.49
C SER A 165 7.57 10.66 -56.64
N PRO A 166 7.31 11.87 -57.23
CA PRO A 166 6.70 12.98 -56.53
C PRO A 166 5.35 12.59 -55.87
N ASP A 167 4.55 11.81 -56.57
CA ASP A 167 3.22 11.35 -56.17
C ASP A 167 3.32 10.44 -54.91
N ALA A 168 4.21 9.45 -54.90
CA ALA A 168 4.40 8.56 -53.79
C ALA A 168 4.96 9.30 -52.56
N VAL A 169 5.91 10.21 -52.76
CA VAL A 169 6.48 11.02 -51.69
C VAL A 169 5.42 11.95 -51.09
N GLN A 170 4.61 12.61 -51.96
CA GLN A 170 3.54 13.49 -51.52
C GLN A 170 2.51 12.74 -50.70
N TRP A 171 2.06 11.58 -51.17
CA TRP A 171 1.08 10.77 -50.46
C TRP A 171 1.56 10.33 -49.03
N VAL A 172 2.77 9.81 -48.94
CA VAL A 172 3.30 9.41 -47.63
C VAL A 172 3.54 10.62 -46.71
N GLN A 173 3.88 11.79 -47.26
CA GLN A 173 4.05 13.03 -46.52
C GLN A 173 2.71 13.52 -45.97
N GLU A 174 1.66 13.49 -46.78
CA GLU A 174 0.30 13.87 -46.35
C GLU A 174 -0.20 12.97 -45.22
N GLU A 175 -0.01 11.66 -45.31
CA GLU A 175 -0.33 10.71 -44.23
C GLU A 175 0.46 11.00 -42.98
N PHE A 176 1.77 11.22 -43.07
CA PHE A 176 2.61 11.56 -41.92
C PHE A 176 2.17 12.86 -41.27
N ASP A 177 1.94 13.93 -42.07
CA ASP A 177 1.58 15.23 -41.53
C ASP A 177 0.18 15.25 -40.93
N ALA A 178 -0.76 14.49 -41.45
CA ALA A 178 -2.09 14.29 -40.89
C ALA A 178 -2.01 13.63 -39.50
N LEU A 179 -1.20 12.59 -39.34
CA LEU A 179 -0.97 11.92 -38.05
C LEU A 179 -0.20 12.82 -37.09
N TRP A 180 0.84 13.52 -37.58
CA TRP A 180 1.71 14.38 -36.77
C TRP A 180 0.97 15.57 -36.16
N THR A 181 0.05 16.18 -36.94
CA THR A 181 -0.73 17.34 -36.50
C THR A 181 -2.05 16.95 -35.83
N HIS A 182 -2.35 15.67 -35.72
CA HIS A 182 -3.60 15.22 -35.14
C HIS A 182 -3.75 15.71 -33.71
N HIS A 183 -4.95 16.19 -33.33
CA HIS A 183 -5.23 16.78 -32.02
C HIS A 183 -4.98 15.83 -30.84
N ALA A 184 -5.03 14.50 -31.06
CA ALA A 184 -4.74 13.49 -30.06
C ALA A 184 -3.26 13.05 -30.03
N ALA A 185 -2.40 13.58 -30.90
CA ALA A 185 -0.98 13.26 -30.91
C ALA A 185 -0.26 13.97 -29.75
N VAL A 186 0.26 13.21 -28.81
CA VAL A 186 0.92 13.68 -27.57
C VAL A 186 2.43 13.61 -27.73
N PRO A 187 3.19 14.68 -27.46
CA PRO A 187 4.65 14.63 -27.47
C PRO A 187 5.16 13.69 -26.37
N LEU A 188 6.30 13.06 -26.62
CA LEU A 188 6.99 12.23 -25.61
C LEU A 188 7.26 13.07 -24.35
N SER A 189 6.80 12.62 -23.20
CA SER A 189 6.87 13.43 -21.99
C SER A 189 8.33 13.64 -21.53
N GLU A 190 8.60 14.80 -20.95
CA GLU A 190 9.89 15.14 -20.37
C GLU A 190 10.37 14.10 -19.34
N PHE A 191 9.43 13.46 -18.66
CA PHE A 191 9.73 12.41 -17.67
C PHE A 191 10.38 11.16 -18.27
N ILE A 192 9.95 10.73 -19.47
CA ILE A 192 10.58 9.62 -20.18
C ILE A 192 12.00 10.00 -20.60
N VAL A 193 12.18 11.24 -21.06
CA VAL A 193 13.50 11.78 -21.42
C VAL A 193 14.44 11.77 -20.23
N GLN A 194 13.96 12.15 -19.04
CA GLN A 194 14.73 12.11 -17.79
C GLN A 194 15.03 10.67 -17.34
N ASP A 195 14.10 9.74 -17.52
CA ASP A 195 14.34 8.32 -17.22
C ASP A 195 15.45 7.74 -18.12
N ILE A 196 15.45 8.11 -19.40
CA ILE A 196 16.52 7.71 -20.34
C ILE A 196 17.87 8.29 -19.89
N ALA A 197 17.92 9.56 -19.47
CA ALA A 197 19.13 10.20 -18.93
C ALA A 197 19.64 9.46 -17.69
N ARG A 198 18.73 9.11 -16.79
CA ARG A 198 19.05 8.38 -15.58
C ARG A 198 19.65 7.01 -15.90
N LEU A 199 19.01 6.23 -16.77
CA LEU A 199 19.49 4.91 -17.20
C LEU A 199 20.86 4.99 -17.89
N SER A 200 21.10 6.01 -18.70
CA SER A 200 22.38 6.17 -19.40
C SER A 200 23.56 6.43 -18.47
N ARG A 201 23.34 6.94 -17.27
CA ARG A 201 24.36 7.24 -16.25
C ARG A 201 24.64 6.08 -15.31
N ARG A 202 23.79 5.05 -15.27
CA ARG A 202 23.90 3.96 -14.30
C ARG A 202 24.94 2.92 -14.69
N THR A 203 25.66 2.46 -13.68
CA THR A 203 26.54 1.28 -13.77
C THR A 203 25.83 0.10 -13.14
N VAL A 204 25.64 -0.98 -13.90
CA VAL A 204 25.06 -2.23 -13.39
C VAL A 204 26.15 -2.99 -12.65
N ILE A 205 25.89 -3.35 -11.41
CA ILE A 205 26.78 -4.16 -10.57
C ILE A 205 26.32 -5.62 -10.70
N PRO A 206 27.22 -6.51 -11.17
CA PRO A 206 26.84 -7.88 -11.50
C PRO A 206 26.64 -8.80 -10.28
N ALA A 207 27.14 -8.42 -9.09
CA ALA A 207 27.02 -9.25 -7.89
C ALA A 207 26.84 -8.43 -6.62
N VAL A 208 26.10 -8.98 -5.65
CA VAL A 208 25.88 -8.38 -4.33
C VAL A 208 27.20 -8.14 -3.59
N ALA A 209 28.17 -9.06 -3.74
CA ALA A 209 29.47 -8.94 -3.10
C ALA A 209 30.25 -7.69 -3.56
N ASP A 210 30.18 -7.36 -4.85
CA ASP A 210 30.83 -6.18 -5.41
C ASP A 210 30.22 -4.89 -4.87
N TRP A 211 28.89 -4.89 -4.67
CA TRP A 211 28.19 -3.76 -4.06
C TRP A 211 28.58 -3.59 -2.57
N GLN A 212 28.68 -4.70 -1.83
CA GLN A 212 29.05 -4.66 -0.40
C GLN A 212 30.48 -4.21 -0.17
N ALA A 213 31.41 -4.57 -1.08
CA ALA A 213 32.84 -4.31 -0.93
C ALA A 213 33.24 -2.84 -1.16
N GLU A 214 32.45 -2.06 -1.90
CA GLU A 214 32.88 -0.74 -2.37
C GLU A 214 32.26 0.46 -1.63
N SER A 215 31.45 0.26 -0.59
CA SER A 215 30.69 1.36 0.03
C SER A 215 31.07 1.56 1.49
N GLU A 216 31.78 2.63 1.78
CA GLU A 216 31.93 3.16 3.14
C GLU A 216 30.60 3.71 3.69
N GLU A 217 29.68 4.18 2.82
CA GLU A 217 28.31 4.57 3.16
C GLU A 217 27.29 3.77 2.36
N PRO A 218 26.38 3.02 3.02
CA PRO A 218 25.32 2.31 2.35
C PRO A 218 24.38 3.32 1.70
N LYS A 219 24.38 3.34 0.36
CA LYS A 219 23.43 4.12 -0.43
C LYS A 219 22.29 3.18 -0.85
N PRO A 220 21.11 3.29 -0.23
CA PRO A 220 20.00 2.36 -0.51
C PRO A 220 19.72 2.23 -2.01
N ALA A 221 19.75 3.36 -2.74
CA ALA A 221 19.50 3.38 -4.17
C ALA A 221 20.58 2.65 -5.01
N ALA A 222 21.78 2.40 -4.49
CA ALA A 222 22.79 1.59 -5.17
C ALA A 222 22.39 0.11 -5.30
N VAL A 223 21.43 -0.35 -4.52
CA VAL A 223 20.95 -1.73 -4.47
C VAL A 223 19.79 -1.95 -5.42
N PHE A 224 19.06 -0.87 -5.78
CA PHE A 224 17.84 -1.03 -6.55
C PHE A 224 18.11 -1.28 -8.02
N VAL A 225 17.67 -2.39 -8.42
CA VAL A 225 16.99 -2.60 -9.69
C VAL A 225 15.79 -1.71 -9.74
N GLU A 226 15.43 -1.26 -10.92
CA GLU A 226 14.20 -0.50 -11.12
C GLU A 226 12.95 -1.34 -10.89
N ALA A 227 12.72 -1.72 -9.63
CA ALA A 227 11.39 -2.19 -9.25
C ALA A 227 10.35 -1.19 -9.75
N PRO A 228 9.16 -1.63 -10.17
CA PRO A 228 8.11 -0.73 -10.68
C PRO A 228 7.82 0.46 -9.76
N VAL A 229 7.90 0.27 -8.44
CA VAL A 229 7.70 1.32 -7.44
C VAL A 229 8.83 2.36 -7.40
N TYR A 230 9.97 2.09 -8.02
CA TYR A 230 11.16 2.94 -7.93
C TYR A 230 11.30 3.98 -9.04
N ARG A 231 10.29 4.14 -9.87
CA ARG A 231 10.29 5.07 -11.00
C ARG A 231 9.80 6.45 -10.57
N LYS A 232 10.34 7.51 -11.18
CA LYS A 232 9.83 8.88 -11.00
C LYS A 232 8.34 8.91 -11.34
N HIS A 233 7.45 9.41 -10.53
CA HIS A 233 5.98 9.37 -10.60
C HIS A 233 5.26 8.06 -10.27
N ALA A 234 5.92 6.90 -10.28
CA ALA A 234 5.41 5.66 -9.71
C ALA A 234 6.30 5.14 -8.59
N GLY A 235 7.34 5.91 -8.24
CA GLY A 235 8.34 5.55 -7.24
C GLY A 235 7.92 5.85 -5.81
N LEU A 236 8.85 5.60 -4.91
CA LEU A 236 8.68 5.93 -3.49
C LEU A 236 8.57 7.44 -3.30
N TRP A 237 7.63 7.83 -2.47
CA TRP A 237 7.49 9.21 -1.99
C TRP A 237 8.60 9.55 -0.97
N GLU A 238 8.92 10.82 -0.79
CA GLU A 238 10.02 11.24 0.06
C GLU A 238 9.89 10.73 1.51
N HIS A 239 8.67 10.73 2.05
CA HIS A 239 8.43 10.15 3.38
C HIS A 239 8.70 8.64 3.43
N GLN A 240 8.46 7.92 2.34
CA GLN A 240 8.74 6.47 2.25
C GLN A 240 10.24 6.22 2.14
N LYS A 241 10.93 6.97 1.28
CA LYS A 241 12.39 6.92 1.14
C LYS A 241 13.08 7.19 2.48
N TYR A 242 12.60 8.21 3.21
CA TYR A 242 13.11 8.56 4.53
C TYR A 242 13.09 7.38 5.50
N PHE A 243 11.94 6.70 5.64
CA PHE A 243 11.84 5.56 6.55
C PHE A 243 12.72 4.39 6.11
N VAL A 244 12.72 4.06 4.84
CA VAL A 244 13.55 2.95 4.32
C VAL A 244 15.02 3.21 4.58
N LYS A 245 15.50 4.44 4.32
CA LYS A 245 16.88 4.82 4.62
C LYS A 245 17.19 4.76 6.11
N LEU A 246 16.31 5.30 6.95
CA LEU A 246 16.45 5.27 8.41
C LEU A 246 16.58 3.83 8.93
N ALA A 247 15.69 2.94 8.49
CA ALA A 247 15.69 1.54 8.90
C ALA A 247 16.93 0.79 8.41
N PHE A 248 17.33 1.04 7.16
CA PHE A 248 18.50 0.37 6.58
C PHE A 248 19.81 0.84 7.22
N ASP A 249 19.99 2.15 7.40
CA ASP A 249 21.17 2.70 8.08
C ASP A 249 21.29 2.17 9.51
N ALA A 250 20.16 2.09 10.25
CA ALA A 250 20.14 1.52 11.58
C ALA A 250 20.46 0.01 11.59
N HIS A 251 19.95 -0.74 10.60
CA HIS A 251 20.27 -2.17 10.45
C HIS A 251 21.77 -2.42 10.33
N LEU A 252 22.45 -1.56 9.58
CA LEU A 252 23.90 -1.70 9.35
C LEU A 252 24.76 -1.21 10.53
N ARG A 253 24.39 -0.09 11.15
CA ARG A 253 25.26 0.67 12.07
C ARG A 253 24.90 0.50 13.54
N THR A 254 23.64 0.13 13.86
CA THR A 254 23.21 0.05 15.26
C THR A 254 23.41 -1.36 15.81
N PRO A 255 24.06 -1.53 16.98
CA PRO A 255 24.05 -2.80 17.69
C PRO A 255 22.61 -3.25 17.96
N GLY A 256 22.25 -4.46 17.52
CA GLY A 256 20.87 -4.95 17.59
C GLY A 256 19.98 -4.53 16.42
N GLY A 257 20.54 -3.92 15.37
CA GLY A 257 19.87 -3.64 14.11
C GLY A 257 18.81 -2.54 14.16
N ALA A 258 17.95 -2.49 13.16
CA ALA A 258 16.84 -1.54 13.08
C ALA A 258 15.70 -1.92 14.04
N ARG A 259 15.23 -0.99 14.84
CA ARG A 259 14.19 -1.18 15.85
C ARG A 259 13.20 -0.01 15.78
N PHE A 260 12.15 -0.13 14.94
CA PHE A 260 11.22 0.98 14.69
C PHE A 260 9.77 0.54 14.70
N VAL A 261 8.91 1.46 15.11
CA VAL A 261 7.47 1.44 14.88
C VAL A 261 7.17 2.41 13.75
N LEU A 262 6.64 1.91 12.64
CA LEU A 262 6.11 2.73 11.54
C LEU A 262 4.63 2.97 11.79
N ALA A 263 4.30 4.16 12.24
CA ALA A 263 2.97 4.56 12.67
C ALA A 263 2.29 5.55 11.71
N ASP A 264 2.63 5.49 10.43
CA ASP A 264 2.02 6.32 9.39
C ASP A 264 0.53 6.08 9.26
N GLN A 265 -0.21 7.14 8.96
CA GLN A 265 -1.63 7.07 8.68
C GLN A 265 -1.95 6.07 7.56
N VAL A 266 -3.14 5.49 7.59
CA VAL A 266 -3.64 4.59 6.53
C VAL A 266 -3.56 5.30 5.16
N GLY A 267 -3.18 4.55 4.12
CA GLY A 267 -3.05 5.08 2.76
C GLY A 267 -1.70 5.72 2.42
N LEU A 268 -0.76 5.85 3.38
CA LEU A 268 0.59 6.38 3.14
C LEU A 268 1.62 5.31 2.71
N GLY A 269 1.18 4.07 2.48
CA GLY A 269 2.01 3.00 1.91
C GLY A 269 3.01 2.40 2.90
N LYS A 270 2.58 2.05 4.11
CA LYS A 270 3.40 1.36 5.11
C LYS A 270 4.00 0.06 4.59
N THR A 271 3.19 -0.78 3.93
CA THR A 271 3.62 -2.07 3.37
C THR A 271 4.83 -1.93 2.47
N VAL A 272 4.80 -0.97 1.53
CA VAL A 272 5.91 -0.73 0.60
C VAL A 272 7.18 -0.29 1.32
N GLN A 273 7.06 0.58 2.33
CA GLN A 273 8.20 1.04 3.13
C GLN A 273 8.88 -0.11 3.87
N LEU A 274 8.09 -0.95 4.54
CA LEU A 274 8.58 -2.10 5.29
C LEU A 274 9.16 -3.17 4.39
N ALA A 275 8.48 -3.48 3.29
CA ALA A 275 8.92 -4.46 2.31
C ALA A 275 10.27 -4.06 1.68
N MET A 276 10.40 -2.78 1.32
CA MET A 276 11.62 -2.23 0.76
C MET A 276 12.78 -2.27 1.75
N ALA A 277 12.55 -1.87 3.02
CA ALA A 277 13.56 -1.97 4.07
C ALA A 277 13.98 -3.42 4.30
N ALA A 278 13.02 -4.36 4.33
CA ALA A 278 13.28 -5.79 4.50
C ALA A 278 14.07 -6.38 3.31
N GLN A 279 13.78 -5.95 2.08
CA GLN A 279 14.53 -6.35 0.89
C GLN A 279 16.01 -5.96 0.99
N LEU A 280 16.29 -4.71 1.36
CA LEU A 280 17.66 -4.25 1.55
C LEU A 280 18.38 -5.05 2.63
N MET A 281 17.71 -5.30 3.76
CA MET A 281 18.28 -6.10 4.85
C MET A 281 18.54 -7.55 4.41
N ALA A 282 17.67 -8.13 3.57
CA ALA A 282 17.85 -9.47 3.03
C ALA A 282 19.07 -9.57 2.09
N LEU A 283 19.37 -8.51 1.34
CA LEU A 283 20.50 -8.48 0.41
C LEU A 283 21.85 -8.33 1.12
N VAL A 284 21.91 -7.67 2.28
CA VAL A 284 23.15 -7.51 3.05
C VAL A 284 23.36 -8.62 4.07
N GLY A 285 22.30 -9.32 4.47
CA GLY A 285 22.33 -10.40 5.44
C GLY A 285 22.15 -11.78 4.81
N GLU A 286 22.35 -12.82 5.61
CA GLU A 286 22.19 -14.21 5.16
C GLU A 286 20.97 -14.91 5.77
N LYS A 287 20.38 -14.33 6.83
CA LYS A 287 19.26 -14.94 7.56
C LYS A 287 17.91 -14.69 6.88
N PRO A 288 16.89 -15.50 7.21
CA PRO A 288 15.53 -15.30 6.71
C PRO A 288 14.90 -13.96 7.08
N ILE A 289 13.90 -13.56 6.30
CA ILE A 289 12.98 -12.48 6.61
C ILE A 289 11.62 -13.08 6.94
N LEU A 290 11.04 -12.67 8.07
CA LEU A 290 9.69 -13.08 8.47
C LEU A 290 8.75 -11.87 8.43
N VAL A 291 7.64 -12.01 7.73
CA VAL A 291 6.53 -11.04 7.75
C VAL A 291 5.36 -11.68 8.50
N LEU A 292 4.93 -11.05 9.58
CA LEU A 292 3.73 -11.39 10.33
C LEU A 292 2.62 -10.42 9.97
N ALA A 293 1.56 -10.92 9.36
CA ALA A 293 0.43 -10.10 8.94
C ALA A 293 -0.90 -10.74 9.34
N PRO A 294 -1.99 -9.98 9.52
CA PRO A 294 -3.33 -10.55 9.64
C PRO A 294 -3.63 -11.57 8.54
N LYS A 295 -4.38 -12.63 8.86
CA LYS A 295 -4.70 -13.72 7.90
C LYS A 295 -5.28 -13.19 6.58
N THR A 296 -6.03 -12.13 6.62
CA THR A 296 -6.65 -11.46 5.48
C THR A 296 -5.65 -10.72 4.61
N LEU A 297 -4.53 -10.28 5.16
CA LEU A 297 -3.53 -9.46 4.49
C LEU A 297 -2.34 -10.24 3.92
N VAL A 298 -2.17 -11.53 4.26
CA VAL A 298 -0.98 -12.30 3.85
C VAL A 298 -0.81 -12.39 2.32
N TRP A 299 -1.92 -12.55 1.59
CA TRP A 299 -1.90 -12.60 0.13
C TRP A 299 -1.66 -11.24 -0.50
N GLN A 300 -2.21 -10.18 0.11
CA GLN A 300 -1.93 -8.81 -0.29
C GLN A 300 -0.44 -8.49 -0.14
N TRP A 301 0.18 -8.89 0.98
CA TRP A 301 1.61 -8.72 1.18
C TRP A 301 2.40 -9.39 0.06
N GLN A 302 2.04 -10.64 -0.31
CA GLN A 302 2.69 -11.35 -1.41
C GLN A 302 2.50 -10.65 -2.76
N ASP A 303 1.27 -10.19 -3.05
CA ASP A 303 0.97 -9.46 -4.28
C ASP A 303 1.74 -8.13 -4.36
N GLU A 304 1.77 -7.34 -3.28
CA GLU A 304 2.51 -6.08 -3.23
C GLU A 304 4.03 -6.31 -3.37
N LEU A 305 4.57 -7.35 -2.74
CA LEU A 305 5.98 -7.73 -2.90
C LEU A 305 6.30 -8.10 -4.35
N ARG A 306 5.44 -8.88 -5.01
CA ARG A 306 5.60 -9.28 -6.40
C ARG A 306 5.42 -8.12 -7.36
N GLU A 307 4.30 -7.37 -7.26
CA GLU A 307 3.94 -6.34 -8.24
C GLU A 307 4.77 -5.05 -8.10
N LEU A 308 5.07 -4.63 -6.88
CA LEU A 308 5.75 -3.37 -6.62
C LEU A 308 7.26 -3.49 -6.52
N LEU A 309 7.77 -4.65 -6.07
CA LEU A 309 9.19 -4.83 -5.78
C LEU A 309 9.86 -5.95 -6.59
N ASP A 310 9.10 -6.75 -7.35
CA ASP A 310 9.57 -8.01 -8.00
C ASP A 310 10.29 -8.93 -6.99
N MET A 311 9.78 -8.98 -5.77
CA MET A 311 10.41 -9.64 -4.63
C MET A 311 9.79 -11.03 -4.40
N PRO A 312 10.56 -12.12 -4.60
CA PRO A 312 10.09 -13.47 -4.32
C PRO A 312 9.71 -13.66 -2.85
N SER A 313 8.57 -14.28 -2.60
CA SER A 313 8.07 -14.56 -1.26
C SER A 313 7.19 -15.79 -1.21
N ALA A 314 6.98 -16.38 -0.02
CA ALA A 314 6.05 -17.47 0.15
C ALA A 314 5.13 -17.25 1.36
N VAL A 315 3.88 -17.69 1.25
CA VAL A 315 2.84 -17.60 2.28
C VAL A 315 2.66 -18.94 2.95
N TRP A 316 2.65 -18.96 4.28
CA TRP A 316 2.34 -20.12 5.09
C TRP A 316 0.84 -20.28 5.33
N THR A 317 0.24 -21.35 4.85
CA THR A 317 -1.20 -21.63 5.02
C THR A 317 -1.53 -22.37 6.32
N GLY A 318 -0.52 -22.82 7.05
CA GLY A 318 -0.65 -23.74 8.20
C GLY A 318 -0.48 -25.22 7.84
N LYS A 319 -0.36 -25.54 6.55
CA LYS A 319 -0.12 -26.90 6.04
C LYS A 319 0.96 -26.94 4.97
N GLN A 320 1.14 -25.86 4.24
CA GLN A 320 2.09 -25.76 3.13
C GLN A 320 2.49 -24.30 2.91
N TRP A 321 3.63 -24.12 2.26
CA TRP A 321 4.06 -22.85 1.69
C TRP A 321 3.52 -22.73 0.27
N ILE A 322 3.11 -21.52 -0.11
CA ILE A 322 2.72 -21.19 -1.48
C ILE A 322 3.57 -19.98 -1.90
N ASP A 323 4.33 -20.12 -3.00
CA ASP A 323 5.19 -19.05 -3.47
C ASP A 323 4.45 -18.03 -4.36
N GLU A 324 5.17 -17.00 -4.81
CA GLU A 324 4.66 -15.94 -5.66
C GLU A 324 4.20 -16.39 -7.07
N ASN A 325 4.53 -17.62 -7.46
CA ASN A 325 4.10 -18.23 -8.71
C ASN A 325 2.97 -19.27 -8.50
N GLU A 326 2.33 -19.25 -7.31
CA GLU A 326 1.28 -20.18 -6.91
C GLU A 326 1.76 -21.65 -6.81
N VAL A 327 3.08 -21.89 -6.72
CA VAL A 327 3.62 -23.24 -6.52
C VAL A 327 3.46 -23.63 -5.06
N GLU A 328 2.83 -24.78 -4.85
CA GLU A 328 2.60 -25.35 -3.53
C GLU A 328 3.78 -26.21 -3.09
N TYR A 329 4.26 -25.98 -1.88
CA TYR A 329 5.31 -26.77 -1.22
C TYR A 329 4.72 -27.46 0.01
N PRO A 330 4.21 -28.72 -0.13
CA PRO A 330 3.56 -29.43 0.96
C PRO A 330 4.53 -29.67 2.12
N ALA A 331 4.07 -29.34 3.33
CA ALA A 331 4.84 -29.61 4.54
C ALA A 331 4.66 -31.06 4.97
N ILE A 332 5.75 -31.80 5.08
CA ILE A 332 5.75 -33.12 5.69
C ILE A 332 6.05 -32.96 7.17
N GLY A 333 4.99 -33.04 7.99
CA GLY A 333 5.08 -32.92 9.46
C GLY A 333 5.11 -31.47 9.99
N PRO A 334 5.16 -31.29 11.32
CA PRO A 334 5.06 -29.98 11.98
C PRO A 334 6.25 -29.05 11.64
N GLU A 335 7.41 -29.58 11.29
CA GLU A 335 8.62 -28.81 10.92
C GLU A 335 8.51 -28.07 9.55
N GLY A 336 7.40 -28.22 8.84
CA GLY A 336 7.20 -27.62 7.51
C GLY A 336 7.35 -26.11 7.47
N ILE A 337 6.95 -25.42 8.53
CA ILE A 337 7.07 -23.95 8.62
C ILE A 337 8.54 -23.48 8.54
N ARG A 338 9.50 -24.28 8.98
CA ARG A 338 10.95 -23.99 8.91
C ARG A 338 11.54 -24.11 7.51
N LYS A 339 10.80 -24.67 6.57
CA LYS A 339 11.25 -24.98 5.19
C LYS A 339 10.60 -24.03 4.19
N CYS A 340 10.64 -22.74 4.45
CA CYS A 340 10.16 -21.73 3.51
C CYS A 340 11.00 -21.81 2.20
N PRO A 341 10.37 -21.90 1.02
CA PRO A 341 11.10 -22.00 -0.25
C PRO A 341 11.69 -20.66 -0.73
N ARG A 342 11.40 -19.58 -0.02
CA ARG A 342 11.86 -18.23 -0.33
C ARG A 342 12.55 -17.59 0.85
N ARG A 343 13.42 -16.60 0.59
CA ARG A 343 14.06 -15.81 1.63
C ARG A 343 13.05 -15.09 2.51
N VAL A 344 11.93 -14.63 1.94
CA VAL A 344 10.85 -13.93 2.60
C VAL A 344 9.68 -14.87 2.82
N GLY A 345 9.39 -15.16 4.07
CA GLY A 345 8.24 -15.95 4.47
C GLY A 345 7.18 -15.05 5.11
N ILE A 346 5.93 -15.21 4.69
CA ILE A 346 4.76 -14.49 5.20
C ILE A 346 3.92 -15.46 6.00
N VAL A 347 3.69 -15.16 7.27
CA VAL A 347 2.97 -16.02 8.21
C VAL A 347 1.81 -15.26 8.84
N PRO A 348 0.59 -15.82 8.88
CA PRO A 348 -0.53 -15.19 9.58
C PRO A 348 -0.24 -15.01 11.07
N THR A 349 -0.55 -13.83 11.63
CA THR A 349 -0.36 -13.53 13.05
C THR A 349 -1.09 -14.52 13.97
N SER A 350 -2.21 -15.07 13.53
CA SER A 350 -2.94 -16.13 14.26
C SER A 350 -2.15 -17.42 14.44
N ARG A 351 -1.11 -17.66 13.63
CA ARG A 351 -0.16 -18.78 13.76
C ARG A 351 1.07 -18.44 14.61
N ALA A 352 1.31 -17.15 14.81
CA ALA A 352 2.44 -16.61 15.58
C ALA A 352 2.05 -16.20 17.00
N ILE A 353 1.06 -16.84 17.60
CA ILE A 353 0.63 -16.58 18.97
C ILE A 353 1.28 -17.57 19.94
N PHE A 354 1.60 -17.11 21.12
CA PHE A 354 2.21 -17.91 22.19
C PHE A 354 1.40 -19.19 22.44
N GLY A 355 2.10 -20.34 22.49
CA GLY A 355 1.48 -21.66 22.68
C GLY A 355 0.97 -22.33 21.41
N CYS A 356 1.08 -21.70 20.23
CA CYS A 356 0.84 -22.35 18.95
C CYS A 356 2.07 -23.17 18.53
N PRO A 357 1.92 -24.39 17.98
CA PRO A 357 3.07 -25.19 17.50
C PRO A 357 3.94 -24.47 16.47
N ASP A 358 3.32 -23.73 15.54
CA ASP A 358 4.05 -22.94 14.54
C ASP A 358 4.91 -21.85 15.19
N ALA A 359 4.38 -21.20 16.25
CA ALA A 359 5.09 -20.17 16.98
C ALA A 359 6.34 -20.73 17.70
N GLU A 360 6.23 -21.91 18.31
CA GLU A 360 7.37 -22.55 18.99
C GLU A 360 8.49 -22.91 18.00
N LEU A 361 8.12 -23.33 16.79
CA LEU A 361 9.09 -23.64 15.74
C LEU A 361 9.76 -22.38 15.18
N LEU A 362 9.02 -21.28 15.01
CA LEU A 362 9.57 -19.99 14.57
C LEU A 362 10.58 -19.41 15.57
N LYS A 363 10.33 -19.56 16.88
CA LYS A 363 11.27 -19.13 17.93
C LYS A 363 12.63 -19.83 17.87
N GLY A 364 12.70 -21.01 17.30
CA GLY A 364 13.94 -21.74 17.07
C GLY A 364 14.76 -21.26 15.88
N LEU A 365 14.30 -20.27 15.13
CA LEU A 365 14.99 -19.68 13.99
C LEU A 365 15.55 -18.29 14.34
N SER A 366 16.63 -17.91 13.67
CA SER A 366 17.16 -16.54 13.73
C SER A 366 16.84 -15.81 12.44
N PHE A 367 16.36 -14.56 12.55
CA PHE A 367 15.93 -13.76 11.41
C PHE A 367 16.83 -12.54 11.18
N GLU A 368 17.01 -12.15 9.93
CA GLU A 368 17.67 -10.88 9.59
C GLU A 368 16.75 -9.72 9.92
N CYS A 369 15.47 -9.87 9.55
CA CYS A 369 14.43 -8.91 9.91
C CYS A 369 13.10 -9.63 10.16
N VAL A 370 12.38 -9.18 11.16
CA VAL A 370 10.97 -9.52 11.38
C VAL A 370 10.15 -8.25 11.19
N VAL A 371 9.13 -8.35 10.33
CA VAL A 371 8.15 -7.30 10.08
C VAL A 371 6.82 -7.75 10.69
N VAL A 372 6.18 -6.90 11.48
CA VAL A 372 4.86 -7.18 12.08
C VAL A 372 3.88 -6.13 11.63
N ASP A 373 2.89 -6.52 10.85
CA ASP A 373 1.81 -5.64 10.44
C ASP A 373 0.69 -5.64 11.48
N GLU A 374 -0.03 -4.52 11.59
CA GLU A 374 -1.06 -4.24 12.60
C GLU A 374 -0.60 -4.58 14.04
N ALA A 375 0.60 -4.12 14.39
CA ALA A 375 1.26 -4.44 15.65
C ALA A 375 0.50 -3.98 16.91
N HIS A 376 -0.50 -3.11 16.80
CA HIS A 376 -1.37 -2.70 17.91
C HIS A 376 -2.21 -3.84 18.50
N HIS A 377 -2.34 -4.96 17.79
CA HIS A 377 -2.92 -6.18 18.35
C HIS A 377 -2.01 -6.85 19.42
N ALA A 378 -0.73 -6.52 19.44
CA ALA A 378 0.19 -6.94 20.51
C ALA A 378 0.09 -5.97 21.69
N ARG A 379 -0.80 -6.22 22.63
CA ARG A 379 -1.13 -5.29 23.71
C ARG A 379 -1.24 -5.96 25.08
N ARG A 380 -1.14 -5.13 26.14
CA ARG A 380 -1.46 -5.57 27.49
C ARG A 380 -2.99 -5.66 27.70
N GLN A 381 -3.40 -6.52 28.63
CA GLN A 381 -4.80 -6.67 29.03
C GLN A 381 -5.14 -5.83 30.26
N ASN A 382 -4.14 -5.49 31.08
CA ASN A 382 -4.30 -4.71 32.32
C ASN A 382 -4.28 -3.20 32.06
N LEU A 383 -5.05 -2.72 31.07
CA LEU A 383 -5.29 -1.31 30.87
C LEU A 383 -6.26 -0.77 31.91
N GLY A 384 -5.96 0.38 32.51
CA GLY A 384 -6.78 0.99 33.52
C GLY A 384 -6.17 2.28 34.08
N GLU A 385 -6.95 3.10 34.75
CA GLU A 385 -6.47 4.33 35.35
C GLU A 385 -5.50 4.01 36.49
N GLY A 386 -4.31 4.64 36.49
CA GLY A 386 -3.28 4.39 37.47
C GLY A 386 -2.47 3.09 37.31
N ARG A 387 -2.72 2.31 36.25
CA ARG A 387 -2.04 1.02 36.02
C ARG A 387 -0.84 1.10 35.07
N ASP A 388 -0.46 2.27 34.61
CA ASP A 388 0.63 2.46 33.64
C ASP A 388 1.99 1.97 34.15
N GLY A 389 2.20 2.01 35.48
CA GLY A 389 3.38 1.48 36.14
C GLY A 389 3.38 -0.04 36.37
N GLU A 390 2.24 -0.72 36.19
CA GLU A 390 2.16 -2.18 36.36
C GLU A 390 2.88 -2.92 35.25
N LYS A 391 3.44 -4.10 35.60
CA LYS A 391 3.99 -5.01 34.56
C LYS A 391 2.88 -5.41 33.59
N PRO A 392 3.15 -5.38 32.27
CA PRO A 392 2.15 -5.75 31.29
C PRO A 392 1.63 -7.17 31.49
N ASP A 393 0.32 -7.34 31.67
CA ASP A 393 -0.36 -8.61 31.45
C ASP A 393 -0.53 -8.81 29.94
N ALA A 394 0.52 -9.37 29.32
CA ALA A 394 0.66 -9.45 27.89
C ALA A 394 -0.31 -10.47 27.28
N ASN A 395 -0.99 -10.10 26.19
CA ASN A 395 -1.71 -11.06 25.38
C ASN A 395 -0.74 -12.03 24.64
N ASN A 396 -1.27 -13.04 23.99
CA ASN A 396 -0.45 -14.09 23.37
C ASN A 396 0.49 -13.55 22.28
N LEU A 397 0.06 -12.58 21.50
CA LEU A 397 0.90 -11.96 20.45
C LEU A 397 2.03 -11.14 21.08
N LEU A 398 1.76 -10.33 22.09
CA LEU A 398 2.78 -9.54 22.79
C LEU A 398 3.83 -10.45 23.45
N ARG A 399 3.41 -11.56 24.07
CA ARG A 399 4.34 -12.57 24.64
C ARG A 399 5.24 -13.17 23.57
N PHE A 400 4.66 -13.55 22.43
CA PHE A 400 5.42 -14.08 21.29
C PHE A 400 6.45 -13.06 20.78
N LEU A 401 6.07 -11.80 20.63
CA LEU A 401 6.96 -10.74 20.12
C LEU A 401 8.11 -10.43 21.09
N TYR A 402 7.92 -10.57 22.40
CA TYR A 402 9.02 -10.46 23.37
C TYR A 402 10.14 -11.46 23.09
N GLU A 403 9.77 -12.70 22.74
CA GLU A 403 10.76 -13.74 22.43
C GLU A 403 11.35 -13.56 21.04
N MET A 404 10.54 -13.22 20.04
CA MET A 404 10.99 -12.96 18.66
C MET A 404 11.96 -11.78 18.58
N SER A 405 11.79 -10.77 19.43
CA SER A 405 12.70 -9.63 19.49
C SER A 405 14.14 -10.04 19.82
N LEU A 406 14.32 -11.13 20.57
CA LEU A 406 15.64 -11.69 20.90
C LEU A 406 16.24 -12.53 19.75
N GLN A 407 15.41 -13.05 18.84
CA GLN A 407 15.80 -13.93 17.76
C GLN A 407 16.03 -13.20 16.41
N THR A 408 15.80 -11.91 16.38
CA THR A 408 15.93 -11.13 15.14
C THR A 408 16.96 -10.02 15.29
N ARG A 409 17.74 -9.78 14.23
CA ARG A 409 18.64 -8.63 14.16
C ARG A 409 17.84 -7.33 14.09
N SER A 410 16.88 -7.23 13.19
CA SER A 410 16.01 -6.06 13.04
C SER A 410 14.54 -6.40 13.27
N LEU A 411 13.80 -5.50 13.90
CA LEU A 411 12.38 -5.65 14.17
C LEU A 411 11.64 -4.36 13.77
N LEU A 412 10.74 -4.48 12.81
CA LEU A 412 9.93 -3.39 12.28
C LEU A 412 8.46 -3.67 12.59
N LEU A 413 7.84 -2.81 13.37
CA LEU A 413 6.43 -2.90 13.75
C LEU A 413 5.63 -1.88 12.96
N ALA A 414 4.54 -2.27 12.33
CA ALA A 414 3.63 -1.36 11.63
C ALA A 414 2.30 -1.25 12.35
N THR A 415 1.84 -0.05 12.53
CA THR A 415 0.49 0.25 13.02
C THR A 415 0.10 1.65 12.58
N ALA A 416 -1.18 1.91 12.42
CA ALA A 416 -1.63 3.30 12.24
C ALA A 416 -1.96 3.98 13.59
N THR A 417 -2.15 3.19 14.64
CA THR A 417 -2.48 3.66 16.00
C THR A 417 -1.52 3.04 17.03
N PRO A 418 -0.35 3.66 17.29
CA PRO A 418 0.59 3.14 18.29
C PRO A 418 0.07 3.23 19.74
N ALA A 419 -0.92 4.10 19.98
CA ALA A 419 -1.67 4.20 21.22
C ALA A 419 -3.15 4.37 20.86
N GLN A 420 -4.00 3.45 21.31
CA GLN A 420 -5.44 3.49 21.04
C GLN A 420 -6.20 4.16 22.20
N LEU A 421 -5.97 3.69 23.39
CA LEU A 421 -6.62 4.18 24.60
C LEU A 421 -5.66 4.93 25.51
N ARG A 422 -4.45 4.41 25.67
CA ARG A 422 -3.48 4.94 26.62
C ARG A 422 -2.09 5.03 26.03
N PRO A 423 -1.33 6.06 26.39
CA PRO A 423 0.06 6.22 25.95
C PRO A 423 0.97 5.04 26.27
N VAL A 424 0.63 4.26 27.31
CA VAL A 424 1.40 3.07 27.71
C VAL A 424 1.44 1.99 26.64
N GLU A 425 0.45 1.93 25.74
CA GLU A 425 0.46 0.98 24.63
C GLU A 425 1.61 1.27 23.65
N ALA A 426 1.95 2.55 23.42
CA ALA A 426 3.13 2.91 22.63
C ALA A 426 4.43 2.54 23.37
N TRP A 427 4.46 2.66 24.68
CA TRP A 427 5.60 2.21 25.49
C TRP A 427 5.76 0.69 25.42
N ASP A 428 4.67 -0.10 25.41
CA ASP A 428 4.72 -1.56 25.25
C ASP A 428 5.35 -1.97 23.93
N LEU A 429 5.05 -1.26 22.81
CA LEU A 429 5.72 -1.50 21.54
C LEU A 429 7.22 -1.18 21.61
N LEU A 430 7.61 -0.11 22.31
CA LEU A 430 9.03 0.18 22.54
C LEU A 430 9.68 -0.87 23.44
N ASP A 431 8.99 -1.42 24.46
CA ASP A 431 9.51 -2.51 25.29
C ASP A 431 9.74 -3.78 24.47
N VAL A 432 8.87 -4.12 23.53
CA VAL A 432 9.10 -5.20 22.55
C VAL A 432 10.41 -4.95 21.76
N LEU A 433 10.58 -3.77 21.22
CA LEU A 433 11.79 -3.41 20.46
C LEU A 433 13.04 -3.48 21.35
N ALA A 434 12.93 -3.04 22.59
CA ALA A 434 14.02 -2.95 23.56
C ALA A 434 14.51 -4.30 24.10
N ARG A 435 13.73 -5.39 23.92
CA ARG A 435 14.17 -6.73 24.34
C ARG A 435 15.40 -7.20 23.58
N GLY A 436 15.50 -6.88 22.31
CA GLY A 436 16.63 -7.27 21.46
C GLY A 436 17.70 -6.18 21.30
N SER A 437 17.51 -4.97 21.86
CA SER A 437 18.46 -3.88 21.69
C SER A 437 18.36 -2.83 22.81
N GLU A 438 19.46 -2.57 23.49
CA GLU A 438 19.52 -1.47 24.47
C GLU A 438 19.46 -0.09 23.84
N ALA A 439 19.61 0.03 22.53
CA ALA A 439 19.52 1.30 21.82
C ALA A 439 18.12 1.93 21.89
N VAL A 440 17.08 1.16 22.22
CA VAL A 440 15.69 1.63 22.29
C VAL A 440 15.39 2.29 23.64
N LEU A 441 15.41 1.55 24.74
CA LEU A 441 15.07 2.04 26.09
C LEU A 441 16.27 2.09 27.04
N GLY A 442 17.47 1.89 26.54
CA GLY A 442 18.69 1.83 27.35
C GLY A 442 18.91 0.52 28.07
N GLY A 443 19.95 0.45 28.91
CA GLY A 443 20.28 -0.69 29.75
C GLY A 443 19.27 -0.96 30.88
N PRO A 444 19.47 -2.01 31.68
CA PRO A 444 18.51 -2.43 32.70
C PRO A 444 18.15 -1.35 33.73
N TRP A 445 19.05 -0.43 34.01
CA TRP A 445 18.89 0.66 34.97
C TRP A 445 18.34 1.96 34.37
N SER A 446 18.00 1.95 33.09
CA SER A 446 17.47 3.16 32.38
C SER A 446 16.11 3.57 32.98
N GLN A 447 15.92 4.87 33.14
CA GLN A 447 14.63 5.45 33.55
C GLN A 447 13.55 5.21 32.50
N TRP A 448 13.93 5.11 31.21
CA TRP A 448 13.00 4.87 30.09
C TRP A 448 12.34 3.49 30.13
N ARG A 449 12.91 2.52 30.87
CA ARG A 449 12.32 1.20 31.08
C ARG A 449 11.18 1.20 32.13
N ARG A 450 10.94 2.33 32.77
CA ARG A 450 9.82 2.51 33.72
C ARG A 450 8.72 3.29 32.98
N ALA A 451 7.65 2.61 32.54
CA ALA A 451 6.59 3.17 31.72
C ALA A 451 6.02 4.47 32.30
N GLU A 452 5.62 4.45 33.57
CA GLU A 452 5.05 5.60 34.26
C GLU A 452 5.98 6.83 34.27
N ARG A 453 7.27 6.64 34.56
CA ARG A 453 8.26 7.73 34.58
C ARG A 453 8.55 8.27 33.18
N ALA A 454 8.73 7.35 32.21
CA ALA A 454 9.01 7.72 30.83
C ALA A 454 7.85 8.52 30.23
N LEU A 455 6.64 8.05 30.39
CA LEU A 455 5.43 8.72 29.91
C LEU A 455 5.21 10.04 30.65
N GLY A 456 5.31 10.06 31.98
CA GLY A 456 5.14 11.25 32.79
C GLY A 456 6.10 12.37 32.37
N LEU A 457 7.38 12.05 32.08
CA LEU A 457 8.34 13.05 31.61
C LEU A 457 8.02 13.56 30.19
N VAL A 458 7.64 12.67 29.26
CA VAL A 458 7.37 13.03 27.86
C VAL A 458 6.08 13.83 27.73
N MET A 459 5.06 13.47 28.49
CA MET A 459 3.75 14.12 28.50
C MET A 459 3.72 15.41 29.34
N GLY A 460 4.71 15.58 30.23
CA GLY A 460 4.77 16.74 31.11
C GLY A 460 4.00 16.59 32.42
N ASP A 461 3.54 15.40 32.74
CA ASP A 461 2.83 15.06 33.99
C ASP A 461 3.81 15.03 35.18
N ILE A 462 5.09 14.79 34.89
CA ILE A 462 6.18 14.85 35.87
C ILE A 462 7.05 16.06 35.53
N ALA A 463 7.35 16.88 36.54
CA ALA A 463 8.24 18.01 36.39
C ALA A 463 9.64 17.55 35.89
N ARG A 464 10.24 18.37 35.02
CA ARG A 464 11.61 18.09 34.58
C ARG A 464 12.56 18.18 35.77
N PRO A 465 13.57 17.29 35.88
CA PRO A 465 14.55 17.37 36.93
C PRO A 465 15.27 18.72 36.96
N ASP A 466 15.53 19.25 38.13
CA ASP A 466 16.37 20.43 38.32
C ASP A 466 17.86 20.08 38.52
N ASP A 467 18.11 18.88 39.00
CA ASP A 467 19.48 18.37 39.23
C ASP A 467 20.08 17.80 37.94
N ALA A 468 21.27 18.22 37.61
CA ALA A 468 21.99 17.83 36.43
C ALA A 468 22.42 16.36 36.39
N LEU A 469 22.63 15.74 37.53
CA LEU A 469 22.94 14.34 37.61
C LEU A 469 21.71 13.49 37.30
N GLU A 470 20.54 13.92 37.76
CA GLU A 470 19.27 13.28 37.41
C GLU A 470 18.93 13.47 35.91
N MET A 471 19.20 14.67 35.35
CA MET A 471 19.12 14.87 33.88
C MET A 471 20.05 13.93 33.13
N TRP A 472 21.25 13.71 33.64
CA TRP A 472 22.23 12.81 33.05
C TRP A 472 21.72 11.37 33.03
N ASP A 473 21.06 10.90 34.09
CA ASP A 473 20.49 9.56 34.13
C ASP A 473 19.44 9.29 33.05
N TRP A 474 18.77 10.33 32.57
CA TRP A 474 17.87 10.22 31.42
C TRP A 474 18.61 10.23 30.09
N VAL A 475 19.65 11.04 29.93
CA VAL A 475 20.38 11.22 28.66
C VAL A 475 21.35 10.10 28.38
N ARG A 476 22.05 9.57 29.40
CA ARG A 476 23.17 8.63 29.26
C ARG A 476 22.77 7.24 28.75
N THR A 477 21.50 6.84 28.89
CA THR A 477 21.07 5.46 28.60
C THR A 477 19.61 5.42 28.13
N PRO A 478 19.37 5.35 26.78
CA PRO A 478 20.36 5.30 25.70
C PRO A 478 20.87 6.69 25.33
N LEU A 479 22.19 6.83 25.17
CA LEU A 479 22.80 8.05 24.68
C LEU A 479 22.68 8.12 23.14
N PRO A 480 22.05 9.15 22.58
CA PRO A 480 21.88 9.27 21.13
C PRO A 480 23.20 9.26 20.35
N PRO A 481 23.22 8.78 19.07
CA PRO A 481 24.43 8.73 18.25
C PRO A 481 24.96 10.12 17.89
N ARG A 482 26.25 10.21 17.55
CA ARG A 482 26.91 11.49 17.17
C ARG A 482 26.21 12.20 16.03
N ALA A 483 25.75 11.47 15.03
CA ALA A 483 25.14 12.02 13.85
C ALA A 483 23.78 12.69 14.11
N GLU A 484 23.14 12.42 15.25
CA GLU A 484 21.80 12.95 15.54
C GLU A 484 21.82 14.44 15.92
N HIS A 485 22.81 14.87 16.72
CA HIS A 485 23.00 16.29 17.08
C HIS A 485 24.41 16.54 17.59
N LEU A 486 24.91 17.79 17.38
CA LEU A 486 26.24 18.22 17.82
C LEU A 486 26.49 18.02 19.33
N ASP A 487 25.48 18.25 20.18
CA ASP A 487 25.59 18.04 21.61
C ASP A 487 25.98 16.59 21.96
N PHE A 488 25.35 15.61 21.30
CA PHE A 488 25.68 14.20 21.51
C PHE A 488 27.07 13.85 20.99
N ALA A 489 27.48 14.43 19.86
CA ALA A 489 28.83 14.27 19.33
C ALA A 489 29.89 14.74 20.36
N ILE A 490 29.68 15.90 20.98
CA ILE A 490 30.57 16.46 22.01
C ILE A 490 30.58 15.60 23.28
N LEU A 491 29.39 15.16 23.77
CA LEU A 491 29.31 14.30 24.95
C LEU A 491 30.04 12.98 24.72
N ARG A 492 29.80 12.31 23.58
CA ARG A 492 30.47 11.06 23.20
C ARG A 492 31.99 11.22 23.07
N GLN A 493 32.42 12.33 22.47
CA GLN A 493 33.86 12.63 22.36
C GLN A 493 34.53 12.79 23.75
N ARG A 494 33.86 13.48 24.69
CA ARG A 494 34.37 13.66 26.05
C ARG A 494 34.45 12.36 26.85
N LEU A 495 33.55 11.43 26.54
CA LEU A 495 33.48 10.15 27.21
C LEU A 495 34.34 9.09 26.50
N ASP A 496 35.00 9.42 25.42
CA ASP A 496 35.74 8.50 24.54
C ASP A 496 34.87 7.31 24.10
N MET A 497 33.57 7.57 23.80
CA MET A 497 32.63 6.56 23.38
C MET A 497 32.64 6.35 21.86
N THR A 498 32.69 5.11 21.45
CA THR A 498 32.50 4.70 20.05
C THR A 498 31.04 4.84 19.62
N ASP A 499 30.76 4.82 18.30
CA ASP A 499 29.38 5.00 17.81
C ASP A 499 28.47 3.78 18.12
N ASP A 500 29.03 2.61 18.30
CA ASP A 500 28.34 1.39 18.70
C ASP A 500 28.03 1.29 20.20
N ALA A 501 28.67 2.10 21.04
CA ALA A 501 28.37 2.16 22.46
C ALA A 501 27.02 2.87 22.72
N VAL A 502 26.07 2.18 23.35
CA VAL A 502 24.69 2.67 23.52
C VAL A 502 24.50 3.46 24.82
N SER A 503 25.20 3.09 25.87
CA SER A 503 25.00 3.65 27.22
C SER A 503 26.31 4.04 27.88
N ALA A 504 26.30 5.18 28.58
CA ALA A 504 27.40 5.59 29.44
C ALA A 504 27.13 5.17 30.91
N ALA A 505 28.20 4.86 31.63
CA ALA A 505 28.07 4.55 33.05
C ALA A 505 27.72 5.80 33.88
N GLY A 506 26.99 5.65 34.98
CA GLY A 506 26.67 6.77 35.87
C GLY A 506 27.90 7.50 36.41
N SER A 507 28.97 6.73 36.72
CA SER A 507 30.26 7.27 37.17
C SER A 507 31.01 8.13 36.15
N GLU A 508 30.63 8.08 34.89
CA GLU A 508 31.22 8.91 33.82
C GLU A 508 30.77 10.39 33.86
N TRP A 509 29.82 10.73 34.72
CA TRP A 509 29.42 12.08 34.98
C TRP A 509 30.61 13.01 35.31
N GLU A 510 31.54 12.54 36.12
CA GLU A 510 32.73 13.31 36.49
C GLU A 510 33.67 13.51 35.29
N LYS A 511 33.75 12.54 34.37
CA LYS A 511 34.59 12.67 33.16
C LYS A 511 34.10 13.77 32.19
N LEU A 512 32.83 14.11 32.22
CA LEU A 512 32.28 15.18 31.41
C LEU A 512 32.90 16.56 31.75
N GLY A 513 33.34 16.71 33.02
CA GLY A 513 33.82 17.99 33.52
C GLY A 513 32.74 19.08 33.52
N GLN A 514 33.04 20.24 34.11
CA GLN A 514 32.10 21.38 34.18
C GLN A 514 31.44 21.76 32.83
N PRO A 515 32.18 21.84 31.70
CA PRO A 515 31.57 22.20 30.42
C PRO A 515 30.61 21.15 29.86
N GLY A 516 30.87 19.84 30.07
CA GLY A 516 29.97 18.76 29.64
C GLY A 516 28.72 18.70 30.49
N GLN A 517 28.88 18.88 31.81
CA GLN A 517 27.75 18.94 32.76
C GLN A 517 26.83 20.13 32.48
N ALA A 518 27.38 21.31 32.20
CA ALA A 518 26.62 22.49 31.79
C ALA A 518 25.86 22.26 30.49
N ARG A 519 26.46 21.51 29.53
CA ARG A 519 25.82 21.14 28.27
C ARG A 519 24.63 20.24 28.50
N VAL A 520 24.73 19.22 29.36
CA VAL A 520 23.61 18.35 29.73
C VAL A 520 22.42 19.18 30.23
N ARG A 521 22.64 20.15 31.11
CA ARG A 521 21.60 21.05 31.61
C ARG A 521 20.95 21.83 30.47
N GLN A 522 21.75 22.45 29.59
CA GLN A 522 21.26 23.29 28.50
C GLN A 522 20.46 22.53 27.44
N MET A 523 20.87 21.29 27.14
CA MET A 523 20.23 20.49 26.09
C MET A 523 19.04 19.64 26.57
N PHE A 524 18.85 19.47 27.88
CA PHE A 524 17.89 18.49 28.43
C PHE A 524 16.46 18.73 27.94
N SER A 525 16.00 19.98 27.90
CA SER A 525 14.67 20.29 27.37
C SER A 525 14.51 19.83 25.92
N ARG A 526 15.49 20.16 25.07
CA ARG A 526 15.51 19.71 23.68
C ARG A 526 15.61 18.19 23.56
N PHE A 527 16.41 17.54 24.40
CA PHE A 527 16.50 16.08 24.45
C PHE A 527 15.15 15.44 24.73
N VAL A 528 14.42 15.93 25.74
CA VAL A 528 13.08 15.42 26.06
C VAL A 528 12.08 15.71 24.91
N GLU A 529 12.20 16.83 24.22
CA GLU A 529 11.26 17.23 23.17
C GLU A 529 11.54 16.62 21.80
N GLN A 530 12.81 16.32 21.48
CA GLN A 530 13.20 15.96 20.10
C GLN A 530 14.04 14.67 19.99
N HIS A 531 14.60 14.17 21.08
CA HIS A 531 15.58 13.08 21.04
C HIS A 531 15.28 11.94 22.05
N ASN A 532 14.10 11.95 22.65
CA ASN A 532 13.69 10.87 23.54
C ASN A 532 13.43 9.56 22.77
N PRO A 533 13.43 8.39 23.44
CA PRO A 533 13.24 7.09 22.79
C PRO A 533 11.97 6.97 21.94
N PHE A 534 10.86 7.60 22.34
CA PHE A 534 9.63 7.54 21.55
C PHE A 534 9.84 8.21 20.18
N ILE A 535 10.41 9.44 20.16
CA ILE A 535 10.67 10.17 18.92
C ILE A 535 11.71 9.47 18.03
N ARG A 536 12.66 8.79 18.64
CA ARG A 536 13.72 8.10 17.91
C ARG A 536 13.27 6.80 17.27
N HIS A 537 12.30 6.10 17.85
CA HIS A 537 11.91 4.77 17.44
C HIS A 537 10.47 4.65 16.92
N ILE A 538 9.64 5.70 17.05
CA ILE A 538 8.31 5.75 16.45
C ILE A 538 8.31 6.80 15.34
N VAL A 539 8.12 6.37 14.10
CA VAL A 539 7.98 7.23 12.92
C VAL A 539 6.49 7.31 12.60
N ARG A 540 5.91 8.50 12.77
CA ARG A 540 4.49 8.75 12.52
C ARG A 540 4.33 9.97 11.64
N ARG A 541 3.60 9.82 10.56
CA ARG A 541 3.24 10.93 9.68
C ARG A 541 1.76 10.87 9.38
N THR A 542 1.12 12.04 9.35
CA THR A 542 -0.26 12.18 8.93
C THR A 542 -0.30 12.72 7.51
N ARG A 543 -1.38 12.43 6.80
CA ARG A 543 -1.60 12.95 5.46
C ARG A 543 -1.59 14.48 5.47
N LYS A 544 -2.29 15.09 6.43
CA LYS A 544 -2.33 16.53 6.63
C LYS A 544 -0.93 17.16 6.73
N TYR A 545 -0.06 16.54 7.52
CA TYR A 545 1.33 17.02 7.65
C TYR A 545 2.07 17.02 6.32
N LEU A 546 1.92 15.94 5.52
CA LEU A 546 2.60 15.83 4.22
C LEU A 546 2.00 16.78 3.15
N GLU A 547 0.72 17.10 3.24
CA GLU A 547 0.03 18.07 2.37
C GLU A 547 0.39 19.54 2.73
N GLU A 548 0.65 19.83 4.00
CA GLU A 548 1.00 21.17 4.49
C GLU A 548 2.51 21.45 4.43
N THR A 549 3.34 20.41 4.59
CA THR A 549 4.80 20.55 4.57
C THR A 549 5.30 20.63 3.13
N ARG A 550 6.06 21.70 2.84
CA ARG A 550 6.61 21.94 1.49
C ARG A 550 8.05 21.49 1.39
N ASP A 551 8.39 20.95 0.23
CA ASP A 551 9.78 20.69 -0.15
C ASP A 551 10.54 22.04 -0.24
N PRO A 552 11.65 22.21 0.49
CA PRO A 552 12.40 23.44 0.49
C PRO A 552 12.97 23.86 -0.88
N GLU A 553 13.17 22.89 -1.79
CA GLU A 553 13.78 23.16 -3.11
C GLU A 553 12.73 23.48 -4.17
N THR A 554 11.61 22.75 -4.17
CA THR A 554 10.55 22.90 -5.20
C THR A 554 9.43 23.83 -4.77
N GLY A 555 9.23 24.04 -3.45
CA GLY A 555 8.09 24.75 -2.89
C GLY A 555 6.76 23.98 -2.95
N GLU A 556 6.76 22.78 -3.54
CA GLU A 556 5.57 21.92 -3.66
C GLU A 556 5.35 21.12 -2.37
N PRO A 557 4.10 20.77 -2.04
CA PRO A 557 3.84 19.89 -0.91
C PRO A 557 4.42 18.48 -1.13
N PHE A 558 4.86 17.81 -0.06
CA PHE A 558 5.36 16.43 -0.16
C PHE A 558 4.29 15.45 -0.62
N LEU A 559 3.01 15.77 -0.45
CA LEU A 559 1.88 15.01 -0.94
C LEU A 559 0.83 15.97 -1.52
N ALA A 560 0.39 15.71 -2.74
CA ALA A 560 -0.69 16.49 -3.34
C ALA A 560 -2.00 16.31 -2.54
N PRO A 561 -2.70 17.40 -2.19
CA PRO A 561 -3.96 17.29 -1.45
C PRO A 561 -5.05 16.65 -2.32
N ILE A 562 -5.82 15.73 -1.73
CA ILE A 562 -7.01 15.15 -2.33
C ILE A 562 -8.20 15.58 -1.49
N ALA A 563 -9.08 16.38 -2.05
CA ALA A 563 -10.30 16.79 -1.37
C ALA A 563 -11.22 15.59 -1.14
N VAL A 564 -11.77 15.47 0.07
CA VAL A 564 -12.75 14.43 0.41
C VAL A 564 -14.07 15.10 0.72
N GLU A 565 -15.12 14.70 0.02
CA GLU A 565 -16.48 15.16 0.29
C GLU A 565 -17.30 14.00 0.88
N LEU A 566 -17.78 14.22 2.12
CA LEU A 566 -18.53 13.23 2.87
C LEU A 566 -20.03 13.52 2.75
N TYR A 567 -20.79 12.47 2.49
CA TYR A 567 -22.26 12.47 2.46
C TYR A 567 -22.80 11.48 3.49
N GLY A 568 -23.99 11.71 3.98
CA GLY A 568 -24.58 10.86 5.01
C GLY A 568 -24.15 11.21 6.44
N GLU A 569 -23.47 12.34 6.64
CA GLU A 569 -22.95 12.76 7.95
C GLU A 569 -23.95 13.57 8.78
N ARG A 570 -24.96 14.17 8.15
CA ARG A 570 -25.99 14.95 8.84
C ARG A 570 -27.08 14.05 9.41
N ASP A 571 -27.71 14.45 10.50
CA ASP A 571 -28.81 13.68 11.08
C ASP A 571 -29.98 13.49 10.10
N ASP A 572 -30.25 14.50 9.26
CA ASP A 572 -31.30 14.43 8.23
C ASP A 572 -30.95 13.50 7.05
N ASP A 573 -29.69 13.10 6.90
CA ASP A 573 -29.25 12.20 5.83
C ASP A 573 -29.55 10.72 6.15
N ALA A 574 -29.94 10.40 7.40
CA ALA A 574 -30.30 9.05 7.80
C ALA A 574 -31.55 8.58 7.08
N ILE A 575 -31.52 7.35 6.56
CA ILE A 575 -32.61 6.78 5.77
C ILE A 575 -33.79 6.39 6.67
N ARG A 576 -34.97 6.95 6.42
CA ARG A 576 -36.16 6.64 7.18
C ARG A 576 -36.61 5.21 6.93
N LEU A 577 -36.86 4.48 8.04
CA LEU A 577 -37.36 3.12 7.97
C LEU A 577 -38.88 3.15 7.71
N PRO A 578 -39.42 2.42 6.71
CA PRO A 578 -40.83 2.13 6.58
C PRO A 578 -41.37 1.44 7.84
N PRO A 579 -42.68 1.50 8.12
CA PRO A 579 -43.27 0.94 9.36
C PRO A 579 -42.90 -0.52 9.62
N TYR A 580 -42.98 -1.37 8.61
CA TYR A 580 -42.68 -2.80 8.73
C TYR A 580 -41.20 -3.06 9.04
N LEU A 581 -40.27 -2.27 8.44
CA LEU A 581 -38.88 -2.43 8.69
C LEU A 581 -38.46 -1.90 10.08
N ARG A 582 -39.19 -0.89 10.57
CA ARG A 582 -39.02 -0.41 11.93
C ARG A 582 -39.45 -1.47 12.95
N GLU A 583 -40.58 -2.17 12.68
CA GLU A 583 -41.03 -3.30 13.47
C GLU A 583 -40.02 -4.44 13.45
N ALA A 584 -39.54 -4.83 12.26
CA ALA A 584 -38.52 -5.86 12.12
C ALA A 584 -37.22 -5.49 12.87
N TYR A 585 -36.78 -4.25 12.79
CA TYR A 585 -35.59 -3.80 13.51
C TYR A 585 -35.79 -3.86 15.05
N ALA A 586 -36.95 -3.46 15.54
CA ALA A 586 -37.31 -3.58 16.96
C ALA A 586 -37.30 -5.05 17.44
N LEU A 587 -37.84 -5.98 16.64
CA LEU A 587 -37.81 -7.42 16.94
C LEU A 587 -36.36 -7.96 16.99
N ALA A 588 -35.48 -7.48 16.11
CA ALA A 588 -34.07 -7.84 16.15
C ALA A 588 -33.36 -7.29 17.42
N GLU A 589 -33.72 -6.08 17.87
CA GLU A 589 -33.22 -5.54 19.15
C GLU A 589 -33.73 -6.33 20.36
N GLU A 590 -35.03 -6.72 20.38
CA GLU A 590 -35.59 -7.55 21.43
C GLU A 590 -34.93 -8.91 21.50
N PHE A 591 -34.69 -9.55 20.35
CA PHE A 591 -33.96 -10.81 20.26
C PHE A 591 -32.52 -10.66 20.80
N SER A 592 -31.80 -9.62 20.42
CA SER A 592 -30.43 -9.37 20.88
C SER A 592 -30.39 -9.15 22.40
N ARG A 593 -31.37 -8.43 22.96
CA ARG A 593 -31.49 -8.24 24.42
C ARG A 593 -31.81 -9.55 25.14
N ALA A 594 -32.79 -10.33 24.66
CA ALA A 594 -33.14 -11.63 25.24
C ALA A 594 -31.91 -12.57 25.25
N LEU A 595 -31.16 -12.62 24.17
CA LEU A 595 -29.93 -13.41 24.07
C LEU A 595 -28.84 -12.93 25.05
N SER A 596 -28.72 -11.60 25.24
CA SER A 596 -27.70 -11.01 26.13
C SER A 596 -27.91 -11.32 27.60
N THR A 597 -29.11 -11.48 28.06
CA THR A 597 -29.42 -11.82 29.46
C THR A 597 -29.02 -13.24 29.82
N ARG A 598 -28.92 -14.13 28.86
CA ARG A 598 -28.66 -15.55 29.03
C ARG A 598 -27.22 -15.96 28.72
N MET A 599 -26.59 -15.29 27.75
CA MET A 599 -25.24 -15.62 27.31
C MET A 599 -24.18 -14.71 27.97
N GLY A 600 -23.31 -15.30 28.75
CA GLY A 600 -22.05 -14.67 29.19
C GLY A 600 -21.02 -14.83 28.06
N GLY A 601 -20.20 -13.80 27.77
CA GLY A 601 -19.15 -13.86 26.75
C GLY A 601 -19.27 -12.80 25.67
N SER A 602 -18.57 -12.99 24.51
CA SER A 602 -18.39 -11.96 23.48
C SER A 602 -19.71 -11.35 22.98
N GLY A 603 -19.74 -10.03 22.82
CA GLY A 603 -20.87 -9.28 22.27
C GLY A 603 -21.25 -9.65 20.84
N PHE A 604 -20.41 -10.39 20.15
CA PHE A 604 -20.56 -10.76 18.74
C PHE A 604 -21.87 -11.49 18.43
N LEU A 605 -22.14 -12.66 19.04
CA LEU A 605 -23.37 -13.42 18.79
C LEU A 605 -24.63 -12.65 19.21
N LYS A 606 -24.51 -11.85 20.27
CA LYS A 606 -25.61 -11.02 20.78
C LYS A 606 -26.04 -9.94 19.80
N THR A 607 -25.11 -9.43 19.00
CA THR A 607 -25.33 -8.31 18.08
C THR A 607 -25.39 -8.73 16.62
N LEU A 608 -25.15 -10.01 16.32
CA LEU A 608 -25.01 -10.52 14.95
C LEU A 608 -26.22 -10.18 14.06
N LEU A 609 -27.44 -10.39 14.54
CA LEU A 609 -28.64 -10.08 13.77
C LEU A 609 -28.77 -8.58 13.49
N LEU A 610 -28.49 -7.73 14.48
CA LEU A 610 -28.52 -6.27 14.31
C LEU A 610 -27.52 -5.77 13.28
N ARG A 611 -26.28 -6.29 13.33
CA ARG A 611 -25.25 -5.98 12.33
C ARG A 611 -25.71 -6.33 10.92
N ARG A 612 -26.33 -7.50 10.74
CA ARG A 612 -26.80 -7.98 9.45
C ARG A 612 -27.97 -7.19 8.90
N VAL A 613 -28.94 -6.86 9.75
CA VAL A 613 -30.11 -6.02 9.39
C VAL A 613 -29.65 -4.59 9.09
N GLY A 614 -28.68 -4.06 9.84
CA GLY A 614 -28.08 -2.76 9.59
C GLY A 614 -27.40 -2.69 8.20
N SER A 615 -26.87 -3.79 7.70
CA SER A 615 -26.29 -3.86 6.36
C SER A 615 -27.38 -3.87 5.28
N SER A 616 -28.23 -4.88 5.27
CA SER A 616 -29.39 -4.97 4.36
C SER A 616 -30.48 -5.87 4.94
N ILE A 617 -31.71 -5.62 4.53
CA ILE A 617 -32.87 -6.48 4.88
C ILE A 617 -32.61 -7.93 4.46
N ALA A 618 -32.08 -8.14 3.26
CA ALA A 618 -31.80 -9.46 2.71
C ALA A 618 -30.79 -10.24 3.58
N ALA A 619 -29.72 -9.58 4.05
CA ALA A 619 -28.73 -10.21 4.93
C ALA A 619 -29.33 -10.53 6.30
N GLY A 620 -30.14 -9.64 6.86
CA GLY A 620 -30.83 -9.85 8.12
C GLY A 620 -31.79 -11.03 8.07
N ARG A 621 -32.64 -11.11 7.04
CA ARG A 621 -33.59 -12.21 6.82
C ARG A 621 -32.87 -13.54 6.72
N LYS A 622 -31.87 -13.64 5.84
CA LYS A 622 -31.11 -14.87 5.65
C LYS A 622 -30.43 -15.36 6.93
N THR A 623 -29.90 -14.44 7.71
CA THR A 623 -29.30 -14.76 9.02
C THR A 623 -30.32 -15.29 10.01
N ALA A 624 -31.49 -14.65 10.11
CA ALA A 624 -32.55 -15.13 10.98
C ALA A 624 -33.09 -16.52 10.59
N GLU A 625 -33.25 -16.78 9.29
CA GLU A 625 -33.60 -18.10 8.75
C GLU A 625 -32.57 -19.18 9.10
N GLN A 626 -31.29 -18.85 8.99
CA GLN A 626 -30.18 -19.75 9.38
C GLN A 626 -30.19 -20.00 10.91
N MET A 627 -30.41 -18.94 11.73
CA MET A 627 -30.53 -19.09 13.18
C MET A 627 -31.68 -19.99 13.59
N LEU A 628 -32.81 -19.91 12.88
CA LEU A 628 -33.97 -20.79 13.12
C LEU A 628 -33.70 -22.24 12.74
N GLY A 629 -32.92 -22.49 11.68
CA GLY A 629 -32.64 -23.82 11.15
C GLY A 629 -31.48 -24.53 11.86
N SER A 630 -30.36 -23.84 12.13
CA SER A 630 -29.09 -24.46 12.53
C SER A 630 -28.34 -23.70 13.65
N TRP A 631 -29.06 -23.22 14.66
CA TRP A 631 -28.44 -22.45 15.77
C TRP A 631 -27.25 -23.16 16.43
N GLN A 632 -27.33 -24.47 16.66
CA GLN A 632 -26.24 -25.24 17.26
C GLN A 632 -24.96 -25.25 16.42
N GLU A 633 -25.07 -25.25 15.12
CA GLU A 633 -23.91 -25.21 14.21
C GLU A 633 -23.25 -23.83 14.19
N ILE A 634 -24.04 -22.78 14.29
CA ILE A 634 -23.57 -21.39 14.39
C ILE A 634 -22.85 -21.17 15.71
N GLU A 635 -23.48 -21.58 16.84
CA GLU A 635 -22.91 -21.41 18.19
C GLU A 635 -21.62 -22.21 18.36
N THR A 636 -21.53 -23.41 17.79
CA THR A 636 -20.34 -24.27 17.88
C THR A 636 -19.24 -23.93 16.84
N GLY A 637 -19.50 -22.94 15.98
CA GLY A 637 -18.58 -22.56 14.92
C GLY A 637 -18.47 -23.55 13.76
N ARG A 638 -19.37 -24.54 13.67
CA ARG A 638 -19.44 -25.48 12.56
C ARG A 638 -20.10 -24.89 11.31
N ALA A 639 -21.09 -24.01 11.48
CA ALA A 639 -21.66 -23.22 10.40
C ALA A 639 -20.90 -21.87 10.34
N VAL A 640 -20.20 -21.66 9.24
CA VAL A 640 -19.49 -20.41 8.98
C VAL A 640 -20.48 -19.42 8.37
N LEU A 641 -20.89 -18.43 9.15
CA LEU A 641 -21.51 -17.23 8.59
C LEU A 641 -20.43 -16.39 7.94
N GLU A 642 -20.59 -16.09 6.66
CA GLU A 642 -19.60 -15.38 5.85
C GLU A 642 -19.34 -13.97 6.41
N GLY A 643 -18.09 -13.56 6.49
CA GLY A 643 -17.65 -12.28 7.03
C GLY A 643 -17.16 -12.31 8.48
N ASP A 644 -17.33 -13.42 9.20
CA ASP A 644 -17.08 -13.50 10.63
C ASP A 644 -15.79 -14.24 11.03
N GLU A 645 -14.92 -14.58 10.05
CA GLU A 645 -13.71 -15.37 10.32
C GLU A 645 -12.69 -14.68 11.23
N GLU A 646 -12.63 -13.34 11.22
CA GLU A 646 -11.66 -12.58 12.03
C GLU A 646 -12.10 -12.35 13.49
N GLU A 647 -13.40 -12.29 13.76
CA GLU A 647 -13.93 -11.99 15.10
C GLU A 647 -13.95 -13.21 16.04
N ARG A 648 -13.68 -14.41 15.54
CA ARG A 648 -13.72 -15.67 16.32
C ARG A 648 -12.50 -15.92 17.22
N ASP A 649 -11.41 -15.22 17.00
CA ASP A 649 -10.13 -15.49 17.71
C ASP A 649 -10.05 -14.89 19.13
N THR A 650 -11.05 -14.14 19.61
CA THR A 650 -10.97 -13.41 20.86
C THR A 650 -11.71 -14.01 22.05
N GLY A 651 -12.34 -15.19 21.94
CA GLY A 651 -13.06 -15.73 23.10
C GLY A 651 -13.35 -17.23 23.05
N ARG A 652 -12.73 -17.97 23.95
CA ARG A 652 -13.30 -19.25 24.45
C ARG A 652 -14.68 -18.94 25.02
N ALA A 653 -15.72 -19.06 24.21
CA ALA A 653 -17.08 -19.03 24.70
C ALA A 653 -17.29 -20.21 25.69
N ALA A 654 -17.47 -19.90 26.94
CA ALA A 654 -17.95 -20.85 27.90
C ALA A 654 -19.33 -21.36 27.41
N SER A 655 -19.40 -22.64 27.07
CA SER A 655 -20.61 -23.31 26.61
C SER A 655 -21.67 -23.28 27.71
N MET A 656 -22.65 -22.40 27.57
CA MET A 656 -23.89 -22.44 28.36
C MET A 656 -25.10 -22.16 27.47
N SER A 657 -25.76 -23.17 27.06
CA SER A 657 -27.09 -23.27 26.43
C SER A 657 -27.06 -23.53 24.91
N ARG A 658 -27.37 -24.76 24.59
CA ARG A 658 -27.27 -25.33 23.22
C ARG A 658 -28.51 -25.14 22.33
N THR A 659 -29.55 -24.41 22.76
CA THR A 659 -30.79 -24.25 22.00
C THR A 659 -31.40 -22.86 22.21
N LEU A 660 -32.02 -22.32 21.14
CA LEU A 660 -32.89 -21.12 21.26
C LEU A 660 -34.05 -21.39 22.19
N THR A 661 -34.39 -20.45 23.06
CA THR A 661 -35.62 -20.51 23.88
C THR A 661 -36.84 -20.38 22.98
N PRO A 662 -38.04 -20.83 23.42
CA PRO A 662 -39.29 -20.60 22.70
C PRO A 662 -39.57 -19.14 22.39
N GLU A 663 -39.22 -18.23 23.31
CA GLU A 663 -39.34 -16.79 23.14
C GLU A 663 -38.39 -16.23 22.06
N GLU A 664 -37.11 -16.59 22.12
CA GLU A 664 -36.10 -16.21 21.12
C GLU A 664 -36.51 -16.72 19.73
N ARG A 665 -37.00 -17.96 19.62
CA ARG A 665 -37.48 -18.55 18.37
C ARG A 665 -38.76 -17.83 17.88
N ALA A 666 -39.66 -17.42 18.77
CA ALA A 666 -40.84 -16.65 18.39
C ALA A 666 -40.47 -15.25 17.85
N LEU A 667 -39.49 -14.57 18.45
CA LEU A 667 -39.02 -13.26 18.01
C LEU A 667 -38.40 -13.37 16.61
N LEU A 668 -37.50 -14.35 16.38
CA LEU A 668 -36.89 -14.57 15.06
C LEU A 668 -37.94 -14.92 14.00
N LYS A 669 -38.92 -15.77 14.34
CA LYS A 669 -39.99 -16.12 13.41
C LYS A 669 -40.84 -14.89 13.05
N ARG A 670 -41.28 -14.11 14.03
CA ARG A 670 -42.02 -12.86 13.78
C ARG A 670 -41.19 -11.89 12.92
N PHE A 671 -39.88 -11.79 13.16
CA PHE A 671 -38.98 -10.99 12.36
C PHE A 671 -38.97 -11.42 10.88
N VAL A 672 -38.86 -12.72 10.60
CA VAL A 672 -38.89 -13.26 9.23
C VAL A 672 -40.27 -13.03 8.60
N ASP A 673 -41.35 -13.37 9.33
CA ASP A 673 -42.74 -13.22 8.85
C ASP A 673 -43.03 -11.74 8.51
N THR A 674 -42.55 -10.78 9.32
CA THR A 674 -42.74 -9.32 9.08
C THR A 674 -42.05 -8.90 7.78
N LEU A 675 -40.84 -9.41 7.51
CA LEU A 675 -40.10 -9.11 6.26
C LEU A 675 -40.73 -9.81 5.04
N GLU A 676 -41.21 -11.04 5.18
CA GLU A 676 -41.83 -11.78 4.07
C GLU A 676 -43.20 -11.22 3.67
N ALA A 677 -43.97 -10.69 4.63
CA ALA A 677 -45.25 -10.04 4.36
C ALA A 677 -45.13 -8.74 3.55
N ASN A 678 -43.92 -8.16 3.47
CA ASN A 678 -43.64 -6.89 2.80
C ASN A 678 -42.56 -7.07 1.74
N GLN A 679 -42.96 -6.99 0.46
CA GLN A 679 -42.04 -7.16 -0.68
C GLN A 679 -41.47 -5.83 -1.21
N GLU A 680 -41.54 -4.77 -0.43
CA GLU A 680 -40.93 -3.48 -0.80
C GLU A 680 -39.39 -3.59 -0.88
N ARG A 681 -38.81 -2.86 -1.81
CA ARG A 681 -37.35 -2.80 -1.96
C ARG A 681 -36.76 -2.11 -0.72
N ASP A 682 -35.58 -2.58 -0.32
CA ASP A 682 -34.79 -1.95 0.74
C ASP A 682 -34.56 -0.46 0.43
N PRO A 683 -34.89 0.47 1.33
CA PRO A 683 -34.74 1.91 1.08
C PRO A 683 -33.28 2.31 0.78
N LYS A 684 -32.26 1.59 1.27
CA LYS A 684 -30.87 1.82 0.88
C LYS A 684 -30.65 1.62 -0.62
N TYR A 685 -31.35 0.65 -1.23
CA TYR A 685 -31.26 0.42 -2.67
C TYR A 685 -31.63 1.66 -3.49
N ALA A 686 -32.73 2.31 -3.13
CA ALA A 686 -33.18 3.52 -3.83
C ALA A 686 -32.13 4.65 -3.76
N VAL A 687 -31.48 4.82 -2.60
CA VAL A 687 -30.41 5.81 -2.42
C VAL A 687 -29.16 5.44 -3.23
N VAL A 688 -28.78 4.16 -3.27
CA VAL A 688 -27.63 3.70 -4.08
C VAL A 688 -27.90 3.95 -5.56
N LEU A 689 -29.07 3.55 -6.07
CA LEU A 689 -29.44 3.73 -7.47
C LEU A 689 -29.46 5.21 -7.88
N ASP A 690 -30.11 6.08 -7.07
CA ASP A 690 -30.13 7.53 -7.28
C ASP A 690 -28.71 8.12 -7.30
N THR A 691 -27.86 7.68 -6.39
CA THR A 691 -26.49 8.15 -6.29
C THR A 691 -25.67 7.76 -7.52
N LEU A 692 -25.82 6.52 -7.99
CA LEU A 692 -25.11 6.03 -9.18
C LEU A 692 -25.57 6.74 -10.45
N THR A 693 -26.88 6.92 -10.62
CA THR A 693 -27.49 7.43 -11.85
C THR A 693 -27.66 8.95 -11.83
N THR A 694 -28.51 9.48 -10.95
CA THR A 694 -28.89 10.89 -10.93
C THR A 694 -27.74 11.79 -10.51
N ARG A 695 -26.92 11.38 -9.52
CA ARG A 695 -25.74 12.13 -9.07
C ARG A 695 -24.51 11.84 -9.92
N GLY A 696 -24.56 10.92 -10.89
CA GLY A 696 -23.51 10.63 -11.84
C GLY A 696 -22.28 9.96 -11.25
N TRP A 697 -22.41 9.23 -10.13
CA TRP A 697 -21.26 8.56 -9.49
C TRP A 697 -20.76 7.38 -10.32
N LEU A 698 -21.62 6.75 -11.11
CA LEU A 698 -21.24 5.69 -12.02
C LEU A 698 -20.21 6.16 -13.06
N GLU A 699 -20.36 7.39 -13.57
CA GLU A 699 -19.43 7.96 -14.55
C GLU A 699 -18.04 8.25 -13.94
N LYS A 700 -18.00 8.61 -12.67
CA LYS A 700 -16.75 8.84 -11.93
C LYS A 700 -16.07 7.54 -11.49
N GLY A 701 -16.75 6.42 -11.68
CA GLY A 701 -16.37 5.13 -11.13
C GLY A 701 -16.68 5.01 -9.64
N CYS A 702 -17.44 3.98 -9.26
CA CYS A 702 -17.95 3.79 -7.91
C CYS A 702 -17.57 2.42 -7.34
N ILE A 703 -17.16 2.42 -6.07
CA ILE A 703 -17.12 1.21 -5.26
C ILE A 703 -18.18 1.26 -4.17
N VAL A 704 -18.93 0.17 -3.99
CA VAL A 704 -19.86 -0.01 -2.89
C VAL A 704 -19.33 -1.09 -1.95
N PHE A 705 -19.12 -0.75 -0.70
CA PHE A 705 -18.67 -1.68 0.33
C PHE A 705 -19.77 -2.12 1.25
N SER A 706 -19.76 -3.41 1.60
CA SER A 706 -20.49 -3.99 2.71
C SER A 706 -19.60 -4.98 3.49
N GLN A 707 -19.86 -5.17 4.77
CA GLN A 707 -19.22 -6.24 5.55
C GLN A 707 -19.62 -7.64 5.04
N TYR A 708 -20.82 -7.76 4.43
CA TYR A 708 -21.45 -9.04 4.18
C TYR A 708 -21.64 -9.34 2.70
N TYR A 709 -21.17 -10.51 2.29
CA TYR A 709 -21.35 -10.99 0.91
C TYR A 709 -22.83 -11.09 0.50
N ASP A 710 -23.71 -11.46 1.42
CA ASP A 710 -25.14 -11.54 1.14
C ASP A 710 -25.72 -10.19 0.71
N SER A 711 -25.29 -9.09 1.35
CA SER A 711 -25.67 -7.72 0.95
C SER A 711 -25.09 -7.33 -0.38
N VAL A 712 -23.80 -7.66 -0.63
CA VAL A 712 -23.12 -7.41 -1.92
C VAL A 712 -23.81 -8.14 -3.06
N ARG A 713 -24.12 -9.43 -2.87
CA ARG A 713 -24.80 -10.25 -3.88
C ARG A 713 -26.21 -9.76 -4.15
N TRP A 714 -26.99 -9.51 -3.10
CA TRP A 714 -28.32 -8.96 -3.23
C TRP A 714 -28.31 -7.63 -4.02
N LEU A 715 -27.40 -6.72 -3.68
CA LEU A 715 -27.29 -5.43 -4.36
C LEU A 715 -26.93 -5.61 -5.84
N ALA A 716 -25.99 -6.52 -6.15
CA ALA A 716 -25.62 -6.82 -7.54
C ALA A 716 -26.82 -7.34 -8.35
N GLU A 717 -27.58 -8.30 -7.80
CA GLU A 717 -28.77 -8.89 -8.44
C GLU A 717 -29.84 -7.83 -8.73
N GLN A 718 -30.02 -6.82 -7.84
CA GLN A 718 -30.96 -5.73 -8.07
C GLN A 718 -30.44 -4.74 -9.13
N LEU A 719 -29.18 -4.34 -9.07
CA LEU A 719 -28.58 -3.33 -9.96
C LEU A 719 -28.49 -3.83 -11.41
N VAL A 720 -28.27 -5.12 -11.65
CA VAL A 720 -28.26 -5.72 -13.00
C VAL A 720 -29.57 -5.45 -13.76
N GLY A 721 -30.70 -5.46 -13.05
CA GLY A 721 -32.00 -5.17 -13.66
C GLY A 721 -32.20 -3.69 -14.01
N ASP A 722 -31.68 -2.80 -13.17
CA ASP A 722 -31.91 -1.34 -13.31
C ASP A 722 -30.77 -0.63 -14.06
N LEU A 723 -29.61 -1.29 -14.28
CA LEU A 723 -28.45 -0.79 -15.04
C LEU A 723 -28.12 -1.74 -16.22
N PRO A 724 -28.98 -1.87 -17.21
CA PRO A 724 -28.78 -2.79 -18.33
C PRO A 724 -27.52 -2.39 -19.14
N GLY A 725 -26.66 -3.37 -19.41
CA GLY A 725 -25.44 -3.16 -20.20
C GLY A 725 -24.23 -2.63 -19.38
N GLU A 726 -24.38 -2.32 -18.08
CA GLU A 726 -23.27 -1.96 -17.24
C GLU A 726 -22.64 -3.22 -16.60
N PRO A 727 -21.35 -3.49 -16.82
CA PRO A 727 -20.68 -4.60 -16.15
C PRO A 727 -20.43 -4.25 -14.68
N ILE A 728 -20.91 -5.12 -13.78
CA ILE A 728 -20.76 -4.98 -12.34
C ILE A 728 -19.74 -5.96 -11.83
N GLY A 729 -18.61 -5.47 -11.32
CA GLY A 729 -17.61 -6.30 -10.64
C GLY A 729 -18.07 -6.66 -9.22
N VAL A 730 -17.96 -7.93 -8.85
CA VAL A 730 -18.14 -8.41 -7.48
C VAL A 730 -16.79 -8.90 -6.97
N TYR A 731 -16.30 -8.29 -5.90
CA TYR A 731 -15.01 -8.59 -5.31
C TYR A 731 -15.19 -9.07 -3.87
N ALA A 732 -15.07 -10.38 -3.67
CA ALA A 732 -15.38 -11.03 -2.41
C ALA A 732 -14.34 -12.10 -2.04
N GLY A 733 -14.43 -12.69 -0.85
CA GLY A 733 -13.56 -13.76 -0.38
C GLY A 733 -13.63 -15.04 -1.24
N SER A 734 -12.71 -15.94 -1.03
CA SER A 734 -12.45 -17.22 -1.72
C SER A 734 -13.55 -17.74 -2.68
N GLY A 735 -13.29 -17.60 -4.00
CA GLY A 735 -14.13 -18.24 -5.05
C GLY A 735 -15.47 -17.55 -5.35
N LYS A 736 -15.77 -16.40 -4.70
CA LYS A 736 -17.05 -15.68 -4.85
C LYS A 736 -16.94 -14.39 -5.67
N SER A 737 -15.76 -14.10 -6.15
CA SER A 737 -15.51 -12.97 -7.05
C SER A 737 -15.95 -13.28 -8.47
N GLY A 738 -16.43 -12.28 -9.19
CA GLY A 738 -16.90 -12.45 -10.56
C GLY A 738 -17.45 -11.16 -11.14
N ILE A 739 -18.03 -11.26 -12.32
CA ILE A 739 -18.57 -10.13 -13.06
C ILE A 739 -19.99 -10.47 -13.50
N TRP A 740 -20.90 -9.57 -13.21
CA TRP A 740 -22.22 -9.54 -13.79
C TRP A 740 -22.18 -8.78 -15.10
N ALA A 741 -22.51 -9.41 -16.20
CA ALA A 741 -22.66 -8.79 -17.51
C ALA A 741 -23.80 -9.47 -18.25
N ASP A 742 -24.63 -8.73 -18.96
CA ASP A 742 -25.76 -9.22 -19.76
C ASP A 742 -26.71 -10.15 -18.95
N GLY A 743 -26.96 -9.82 -17.68
CA GLY A 743 -27.83 -10.58 -16.79
C GLY A 743 -27.26 -11.92 -16.28
N ARG A 744 -25.96 -12.19 -16.52
CA ARG A 744 -25.29 -13.42 -16.09
C ARG A 744 -24.11 -13.13 -15.20
N PHE A 745 -23.97 -13.94 -14.14
CA PHE A 745 -22.78 -13.92 -13.30
C PHE A 745 -21.73 -14.91 -13.84
N THR A 746 -20.53 -14.40 -14.08
CA THR A 746 -19.38 -15.20 -14.48
C THR A 746 -18.30 -15.09 -13.40
N SER A 747 -17.90 -16.24 -12.84
CA SER A 747 -16.79 -16.26 -11.89
C SER A 747 -15.51 -15.78 -12.58
N ALA A 748 -14.78 -14.89 -11.92
CA ALA A 748 -13.52 -14.34 -12.42
C ALA A 748 -12.51 -14.24 -11.29
N ALA A 749 -11.25 -14.41 -11.63
CA ALA A 749 -10.15 -14.21 -10.69
C ALA A 749 -10.12 -12.75 -10.24
N ARG A 750 -9.73 -12.53 -8.99
CA ARG A 750 -9.62 -11.17 -8.42
C ARG A 750 -8.70 -10.28 -9.26
N GLU A 751 -7.61 -10.84 -9.77
CA GLU A 751 -6.67 -10.10 -10.59
C GLU A 751 -7.27 -9.65 -11.93
N ASP A 752 -8.10 -10.49 -12.59
CA ASP A 752 -8.81 -10.11 -13.81
C ASP A 752 -9.74 -8.92 -13.57
N ILE A 753 -10.46 -8.92 -12.41
CA ILE A 753 -11.34 -7.81 -12.04
C ILE A 753 -10.52 -6.53 -11.84
N LYS A 754 -9.38 -6.58 -11.13
CA LYS A 754 -8.47 -5.45 -10.94
C LYS A 754 -7.99 -4.90 -12.28
N GLN A 755 -7.57 -5.76 -13.21
CA GLN A 755 -7.11 -5.37 -14.54
C GLN A 755 -8.20 -4.68 -15.35
N ARG A 756 -9.43 -5.20 -15.31
CA ARG A 756 -10.56 -4.58 -16.00
C ARG A 756 -10.96 -3.23 -15.41
N ILE A 757 -10.86 -3.05 -14.07
CA ILE A 757 -11.04 -1.74 -13.43
C ILE A 757 -9.93 -0.78 -13.89
N ARG A 758 -8.68 -1.22 -13.88
CA ARG A 758 -7.54 -0.41 -14.34
C ARG A 758 -7.70 0.04 -15.81
N ARG A 759 -8.27 -0.82 -16.65
CA ARG A 759 -8.59 -0.48 -18.06
C ARG A 759 -9.86 0.37 -18.21
N GLY A 760 -10.65 0.54 -17.14
CA GLY A 760 -11.93 1.27 -17.19
C GLY A 760 -13.08 0.49 -17.84
N GLU A 761 -12.93 -0.83 -17.97
CA GLU A 761 -13.97 -1.73 -18.47
C GLU A 761 -15.05 -1.97 -17.40
N ILE A 762 -14.70 -1.85 -16.13
CA ILE A 762 -15.62 -1.94 -14.99
C ILE A 762 -15.56 -0.62 -14.23
N ARG A 763 -16.70 0.08 -14.16
CA ARG A 763 -16.85 1.35 -13.44
C ARG A 763 -17.60 1.18 -12.12
N LEU A 764 -18.32 0.09 -11.93
CA LEU A 764 -19.03 -0.25 -10.70
C LEU A 764 -18.47 -1.53 -10.08
N LEU A 765 -17.95 -1.39 -8.89
CA LEU A 765 -17.40 -2.50 -8.09
C LEU A 765 -18.19 -2.64 -6.80
N LEU A 766 -18.64 -3.84 -6.47
CA LEU A 766 -19.24 -4.18 -5.20
C LEU A 766 -18.26 -5.07 -4.43
N GLY A 767 -17.88 -4.66 -3.22
CA GLY A 767 -16.83 -5.34 -2.46
C GLY A 767 -17.21 -5.66 -1.01
N THR A 768 -16.68 -6.77 -0.48
CA THR A 768 -16.71 -7.04 0.96
C THR A 768 -15.45 -6.49 1.64
N ASP A 769 -15.49 -6.28 2.96
CA ASP A 769 -14.31 -5.82 3.71
C ASP A 769 -13.11 -6.76 3.57
N ALA A 770 -13.33 -8.06 3.66
CA ALA A 770 -12.29 -9.08 3.45
C ALA A 770 -11.68 -9.04 2.04
N ALA A 771 -12.40 -8.46 1.07
CA ALA A 771 -11.94 -8.29 -0.29
C ALA A 771 -11.41 -6.89 -0.56
N SER A 772 -11.76 -5.90 0.27
CA SER A 772 -11.26 -4.54 0.14
C SER A 772 -9.76 -4.46 0.37
N GLU A 773 -9.22 -5.37 1.14
CA GLU A 773 -7.79 -5.49 1.37
C GLU A 773 -7.08 -5.87 0.06
N GLY A 774 -6.05 -5.10 -0.31
CA GLY A 774 -5.30 -5.32 -1.55
C GLY A 774 -5.84 -4.66 -2.83
N LEU A 775 -7.01 -4.02 -2.78
CA LEU A 775 -7.50 -3.26 -3.90
C LEU A 775 -6.78 -1.91 -4.03
N ASN A 776 -6.20 -1.66 -5.18
CA ASN A 776 -5.67 -0.37 -5.58
C ASN A 776 -6.63 0.25 -6.59
N LEU A 777 -7.49 1.17 -6.13
CA LEU A 777 -8.63 1.71 -6.88
C LEU A 777 -8.45 3.20 -7.19
N GLN A 778 -7.26 3.60 -7.58
CA GLN A 778 -6.92 5.00 -7.89
C GLN A 778 -7.77 5.60 -9.02
N ARG A 779 -8.46 4.77 -9.80
CA ARG A 779 -9.33 5.21 -10.89
C ARG A 779 -10.78 5.47 -10.45
N LEU A 780 -11.22 4.84 -9.35
CA LEU A 780 -12.58 5.06 -8.83
C LEU A 780 -12.59 6.33 -7.95
N GLY A 781 -13.44 7.28 -8.30
CA GLY A 781 -13.54 8.58 -7.61
C GLY A 781 -14.59 8.60 -6.50
N THR A 782 -15.41 7.55 -6.38
CA THR A 782 -16.55 7.55 -5.45
C THR A 782 -16.65 6.24 -4.68
N LEU A 783 -17.13 6.33 -3.43
CA LEU A 783 -17.30 5.21 -2.52
C LEU A 783 -18.63 5.30 -1.78
N ILE A 784 -19.40 4.23 -1.76
CA ILE A 784 -20.62 4.09 -0.96
C ILE A 784 -20.37 3.02 0.10
N ASN A 785 -20.52 3.37 1.37
CA ASN A 785 -20.61 2.42 2.47
C ASN A 785 -22.09 2.03 2.64
N LEU A 786 -22.46 0.84 2.17
CA LEU A 786 -23.79 0.30 2.31
C LEU A 786 -24.15 0.06 3.78
N ASP A 787 -23.16 -0.32 4.56
CA ASP A 787 -23.17 -0.42 6.01
C ASP A 787 -21.95 0.27 6.62
N LEU A 788 -22.11 0.74 7.86
CA LEU A 788 -21.01 1.25 8.66
C LEU A 788 -20.42 0.08 9.46
N PRO A 789 -19.14 -0.25 9.25
CA PRO A 789 -18.51 -1.29 10.05
C PRO A 789 -18.47 -0.88 11.52
N TRP A 790 -18.79 -1.82 12.41
CA TRP A 790 -18.75 -1.58 13.86
C TRP A 790 -17.32 -1.44 14.36
N ASN A 791 -16.36 -1.98 13.62
CA ASN A 791 -14.95 -1.65 13.79
C ASN A 791 -14.62 -0.41 12.94
N PRO A 792 -14.36 0.74 13.57
CA PRO A 792 -14.16 2.01 12.85
C PRO A 792 -12.87 2.03 12.01
N THR A 793 -11.86 1.22 12.34
CA THR A 793 -10.64 1.08 11.54
C THR A 793 -10.95 0.57 10.12
N ARG A 794 -11.96 -0.30 9.97
CA ARG A 794 -12.41 -0.77 8.64
C ARG A 794 -12.99 0.36 7.78
N LEU A 795 -13.69 1.32 8.39
CA LEU A 795 -14.20 2.48 7.66
C LEU A 795 -13.04 3.31 7.05
N GLU A 796 -11.98 3.51 7.84
CA GLU A 796 -10.79 4.21 7.38
C GLU A 796 -10.01 3.39 6.33
N GLN A 797 -9.95 2.07 6.48
CA GLN A 797 -9.37 1.19 5.48
C GLN A 797 -10.14 1.28 4.15
N ARG A 798 -11.50 1.27 4.17
CA ARG A 798 -12.32 1.48 2.98
C ARG A 798 -12.02 2.83 2.32
N LYS A 799 -12.01 3.91 3.08
CA LYS A 799 -11.65 5.26 2.62
C LYS A 799 -10.25 5.28 2.00
N GLY A 800 -9.29 4.65 2.64
CA GLY A 800 -7.91 4.51 2.15
C GLY A 800 -7.77 3.75 0.82
N ARG A 801 -8.85 3.11 0.29
CA ARG A 801 -8.83 2.46 -1.02
C ARG A 801 -8.99 3.45 -2.17
N ILE A 802 -9.72 4.52 -1.97
CA ILE A 802 -9.89 5.59 -2.96
C ILE A 802 -9.09 6.85 -2.61
N GLN A 803 -8.96 7.22 -1.34
CA GLN A 803 -8.10 8.30 -0.89
C GLN A 803 -6.67 7.79 -0.69
N ARG A 804 -6.01 7.41 -1.78
CA ARG A 804 -4.67 6.81 -1.76
C ARG A 804 -3.68 7.65 -2.57
N ILE A 805 -2.41 7.49 -2.28
CA ILE A 805 -1.33 8.07 -3.08
C ILE A 805 -1.47 7.60 -4.54
N GLY A 806 -1.44 8.55 -5.47
CA GLY A 806 -1.64 8.27 -6.90
C GLY A 806 -3.09 8.23 -7.36
N GLN A 807 -4.05 8.69 -6.56
CA GLN A 807 -5.45 8.89 -6.98
C GLN A 807 -5.50 9.84 -8.20
N LEU A 808 -6.26 9.44 -9.23
CA LEU A 808 -6.40 10.21 -10.47
C LEU A 808 -7.38 11.39 -10.36
N ASN A 809 -8.24 11.37 -9.34
CA ASN A 809 -9.23 12.41 -9.09
C ASN A 809 -8.73 13.35 -8.00
N ASP A 810 -8.79 14.65 -8.24
CA ASP A 810 -8.43 15.69 -7.25
C ASP A 810 -9.44 15.74 -6.08
N LYS A 811 -10.62 15.17 -6.29
CA LYS A 811 -11.70 15.08 -5.30
C LYS A 811 -12.32 13.70 -5.31
N VAL A 812 -12.46 13.10 -4.13
CA VAL A 812 -13.17 11.84 -3.93
C VAL A 812 -14.43 12.05 -3.10
N HIS A 813 -15.47 11.29 -3.40
CA HIS A 813 -16.77 11.40 -2.73
C HIS A 813 -17.06 10.10 -1.97
N ILE A 814 -17.51 10.22 -0.73
CA ILE A 814 -17.81 9.09 0.16
C ILE A 814 -19.21 9.24 0.72
N TYR A 815 -20.07 8.24 0.57
CA TYR A 815 -21.41 8.22 1.13
C TYR A 815 -21.54 7.13 2.19
N ASN A 816 -21.86 7.53 3.43
CA ASN A 816 -22.09 6.67 4.57
C ASN A 816 -23.61 6.45 4.76
N LEU A 817 -24.11 5.25 4.39
CA LEU A 817 -25.54 4.94 4.51
C LEU A 817 -25.88 4.36 5.88
N ARG A 818 -26.88 4.92 6.53
CA ARG A 818 -27.42 4.41 7.80
C ARG A 818 -28.95 4.55 7.86
N TYR A 819 -29.58 3.67 8.59
CA TYR A 819 -31.01 3.80 8.87
C TYR A 819 -31.25 4.67 10.10
N LEU A 820 -32.24 5.57 10.03
CA LEU A 820 -32.66 6.44 11.14
C LEU A 820 -33.09 5.61 12.36
N GLY A 821 -32.52 5.87 13.52
CA GLY A 821 -32.80 5.18 14.79
C GLY A 821 -32.15 3.80 14.93
N SER A 822 -31.35 3.35 13.95
CA SER A 822 -30.54 2.13 14.05
C SER A 822 -29.41 2.27 15.08
N VAL A 823 -28.71 1.17 15.38
CA VAL A 823 -27.50 1.20 16.22
C VAL A 823 -26.46 2.14 15.59
N GLU A 824 -26.26 2.04 14.27
CA GLU A 824 -25.34 2.89 13.51
C GLU A 824 -25.67 4.38 13.66
N ASP A 825 -26.94 4.74 13.59
CA ASP A 825 -27.37 6.12 13.73
C ASP A 825 -27.18 6.64 15.17
N ARG A 826 -27.53 5.84 16.18
CA ARG A 826 -27.33 6.19 17.59
C ARG A 826 -25.86 6.37 17.95
N VAL A 827 -25.00 5.49 17.44
CA VAL A 827 -23.54 5.61 17.63
C VAL A 827 -23.02 6.86 16.89
N HIS A 828 -23.49 7.10 15.67
CA HIS A 828 -23.11 8.30 14.91
C HIS A 828 -23.49 9.57 15.69
N GLN A 829 -24.69 9.65 16.27
CA GLN A 829 -25.11 10.78 17.09
C GLN A 829 -24.22 10.97 18.36
N LEU A 830 -23.83 9.88 19.01
CA LEU A 830 -22.94 9.93 20.17
C LEU A 830 -21.53 10.38 19.81
N LEU A 831 -21.04 9.97 18.65
CA LEU A 831 -19.69 10.27 18.19
C LEU A 831 -19.59 11.60 17.44
N SER A 832 -20.68 12.11 16.86
CA SER A 832 -20.67 13.23 15.89
C SER A 832 -19.94 14.47 16.41
N SER A 833 -20.06 14.78 17.71
CA SER A 833 -19.38 15.92 18.34
C SER A 833 -17.87 15.72 18.52
N ARG A 834 -17.36 14.47 18.47
CA ARG A 834 -15.95 14.12 18.72
C ARG A 834 -15.27 13.40 17.57
N LEU A 835 -16.02 12.95 16.56
CA LEU A 835 -15.47 12.22 15.41
C LEU A 835 -14.36 13.02 14.72
N GLN A 836 -14.60 14.31 14.51
CA GLN A 836 -13.62 15.17 13.85
C GLN A 836 -12.36 15.36 14.68
N ASP A 837 -12.51 15.50 16.00
CA ASP A 837 -11.37 15.67 16.92
C ASP A 837 -10.56 14.38 16.99
N ILE A 838 -11.21 13.23 17.17
CA ILE A 838 -10.58 11.91 17.20
C ILE A 838 -9.88 11.63 15.88
N TYR A 839 -10.54 11.91 14.76
CA TYR A 839 -9.98 11.74 13.43
C TYR A 839 -8.75 12.63 13.19
N THR A 840 -8.84 13.89 13.58
CA THR A 840 -7.74 14.86 13.45
C THR A 840 -6.53 14.41 14.28
N LEU A 841 -6.78 13.84 15.48
CA LEU A 841 -5.74 13.42 16.40
C LEU A 841 -5.03 12.13 15.97
N PHE A 842 -5.82 11.11 15.65
CA PHE A 842 -5.27 9.77 15.37
C PHE A 842 -5.04 9.51 13.88
N GLY A 843 -5.60 10.35 13.00
CA GLY A 843 -5.62 10.13 11.56
C GLY A 843 -6.54 8.98 11.13
N GLN A 844 -7.09 8.25 12.10
CA GLN A 844 -8.11 7.19 11.97
C GLN A 844 -8.86 7.01 13.28
N LEU A 845 -9.96 6.28 13.26
CA LEU A 845 -10.73 5.96 14.44
C LEU A 845 -10.10 4.75 15.18
N PRO A 846 -9.88 4.81 16.49
CA PRO A 846 -9.35 3.69 17.27
C PRO A 846 -10.29 2.47 17.32
N ASP A 847 -9.75 1.25 17.27
CA ASP A 847 -10.53 -0.01 17.33
C ASP A 847 -11.37 -0.15 18.60
N VAL A 848 -10.91 0.45 19.69
CA VAL A 848 -11.63 0.44 20.97
C VAL A 848 -13.05 1.01 20.87
N LEU A 849 -13.33 1.83 19.87
CA LEU A 849 -14.67 2.33 19.61
C LEU A 849 -15.64 1.21 19.16
N GLU A 850 -15.17 0.00 18.86
CA GLU A 850 -16.03 -1.15 18.62
C GLU A 850 -16.88 -1.49 19.86
N ASP A 851 -16.31 -1.38 21.06
CA ASP A 851 -17.05 -1.59 22.30
C ASP A 851 -18.21 -0.60 22.46
N VAL A 852 -18.07 0.64 21.93
CA VAL A 852 -19.15 1.63 21.90
C VAL A 852 -20.37 1.14 21.12
N TRP A 853 -20.13 0.47 19.99
CA TRP A 853 -21.20 -0.07 19.15
C TRP A 853 -21.96 -1.20 19.87
N ILE A 854 -21.23 -2.06 20.56
CA ILE A 854 -21.79 -3.15 21.34
C ILE A 854 -22.62 -2.59 22.50
N ASP A 855 -22.08 -1.63 23.26
CA ASP A 855 -22.77 -1.03 24.41
C ASP A 855 -24.05 -0.29 23.99
N VAL A 856 -24.01 0.46 22.87
CA VAL A 856 -25.18 1.13 22.29
C VAL A 856 -26.21 0.10 21.84
N ALA A 857 -25.82 -1.00 21.23
CA ALA A 857 -26.71 -2.07 20.80
C ALA A 857 -27.39 -2.74 21.98
N MET A 858 -26.72 -2.84 23.12
CA MET A 858 -27.23 -3.40 24.37
C MET A 858 -28.02 -2.37 25.20
N GLY A 859 -28.08 -1.09 24.81
CA GLY A 859 -28.74 -0.02 25.52
C GLY A 859 -27.92 0.60 26.65
N GLU A 860 -26.64 0.27 26.78
CA GLU A 860 -25.74 0.78 27.81
C GLU A 860 -25.05 2.11 27.40
N THR A 861 -25.88 3.13 27.11
CA THR A 861 -25.43 4.40 26.52
C THR A 861 -24.43 5.17 27.41
N GLU A 862 -24.56 5.08 28.73
CA GLU A 862 -23.65 5.76 29.66
C GLU A 862 -22.24 5.14 29.62
N ARG A 863 -22.13 3.82 29.50
CA ARG A 863 -20.85 3.13 29.34
C ARG A 863 -20.23 3.48 27.99
N ALA A 864 -21.01 3.52 26.93
CA ALA A 864 -20.57 3.98 25.62
C ALA A 864 -19.98 5.39 25.67
N ARG A 865 -20.64 6.34 26.39
CA ARG A 865 -20.10 7.70 26.60
C ARG A 865 -18.79 7.69 27.37
N GLN A 866 -18.66 6.89 28.41
CA GLN A 866 -17.41 6.78 29.19
C GLN A 866 -16.26 6.32 28.31
N ILE A 867 -16.46 5.36 27.39
CA ILE A 867 -15.43 4.93 26.43
C ILE A 867 -15.05 6.06 25.50
N ILE A 868 -16.03 6.78 24.95
CA ILE A 868 -15.79 7.93 24.05
C ILE A 868 -15.02 9.03 24.77
N ASP A 869 -15.36 9.33 26.02
CA ASP A 869 -14.72 10.38 26.81
C ASP A 869 -13.32 9.99 27.29
N ALA A 870 -13.04 8.68 27.41
CA ALA A 870 -11.71 8.16 27.75
C ALA A 870 -10.71 8.29 26.57
N VAL A 871 -11.19 8.45 25.32
CA VAL A 871 -10.31 8.68 24.18
C VAL A 871 -9.59 10.04 24.38
N PRO A 872 -8.25 10.09 24.33
CA PRO A 872 -7.49 11.33 24.58
C PRO A 872 -7.94 12.49 23.69
N ARG A 873 -7.98 13.70 24.23
CA ARG A 873 -8.31 14.92 23.49
C ARG A 873 -7.10 15.49 22.72
N GLN A 874 -5.90 15.08 23.08
CA GLN A 874 -4.65 15.42 22.38
C GLN A 874 -3.87 14.12 22.19
N HIS A 875 -3.30 13.94 20.99
CA HIS A 875 -2.42 12.79 20.77
C HIS A 875 -1.17 12.98 21.64
N PRO A 876 -0.83 12.01 22.50
CA PRO A 876 0.29 12.16 23.45
C PRO A 876 1.62 12.40 22.74
N PHE A 877 1.69 12.05 21.45
CA PHE A 877 2.89 12.14 20.63
C PHE A 877 2.69 13.02 19.39
N ASP A 878 1.79 13.99 19.42
CA ASP A 878 1.44 14.78 18.24
C ASP A 878 2.63 15.53 17.61
N VAL A 879 2.74 16.25 16.78
CA VAL A 879 3.76 17.13 16.17
C VAL A 879 5.24 16.66 16.24
N LYS A 880 5.68 16.02 17.33
CA LYS A 880 7.10 15.70 17.60
C LYS A 880 7.65 14.53 16.76
N TYR A 881 6.79 13.67 16.26
CA TYR A 881 7.16 12.43 15.53
C TYR A 881 7.11 12.58 14.01
N GLN A 882 6.59 13.68 13.52
CA GLN A 882 6.46 13.92 12.09
C GLN A 882 7.81 14.33 11.51
N ARG A 883 8.41 13.46 10.73
CA ARG A 883 9.69 13.71 10.06
C ARG A 883 9.60 13.32 8.60
N VAL A 884 10.00 14.24 7.74
CA VAL A 884 10.24 14.00 6.33
C VAL A 884 11.42 14.83 5.89
N SER A 885 12.33 14.26 5.13
CA SER A 885 13.40 14.98 4.47
C SER A 885 13.57 14.42 3.07
N LYS A 886 13.96 15.28 2.14
CA LYS A 886 14.26 14.86 0.78
C LYS A 886 15.49 13.96 0.78
N ILE A 887 15.39 12.85 0.08
CA ILE A 887 16.48 11.91 -0.12
C ILE A 887 16.64 11.72 -1.62
N ASP A 888 17.78 12.09 -2.14
CA ASP A 888 18.12 11.89 -3.53
C ASP A 888 18.53 10.43 -3.77
N TRP A 889 17.54 9.63 -4.13
CA TRP A 889 17.75 8.23 -4.54
C TRP A 889 17.83 8.08 -6.05
N GLU A 890 17.45 9.11 -6.79
CA GLU A 890 17.41 9.08 -8.25
C GLU A 890 18.80 9.33 -8.86
N SER A 891 19.71 9.96 -8.13
CA SER A 891 21.09 10.23 -8.54
C SER A 891 22.01 9.03 -8.41
N CYS A 892 21.50 7.87 -8.01
CA CYS A 892 22.33 6.70 -7.83
C CYS A 892 22.90 6.19 -9.16
N GLU A 893 24.20 6.23 -9.28
CA GLU A 893 24.94 5.79 -10.46
C GLU A 893 25.10 4.26 -10.56
N ARG A 894 24.79 3.52 -9.49
CA ARG A 894 25.04 2.08 -9.36
C ARG A 894 23.78 1.33 -9.03
N VAL A 895 23.52 0.24 -9.75
CA VAL A 895 22.30 -0.61 -9.59
C VAL A 895 22.72 -2.07 -9.59
N LEU A 896 22.14 -2.87 -8.69
CA LEU A 896 22.30 -4.32 -8.77
C LEU A 896 21.48 -4.89 -9.94
N ALA A 897 22.03 -5.86 -10.63
CA ALA A 897 21.31 -6.58 -11.67
C ALA A 897 20.09 -7.31 -11.08
N SER A 898 18.92 -7.22 -11.76
CA SER A 898 17.63 -7.78 -11.27
C SER A 898 17.70 -9.28 -11.04
N HIS A 899 18.37 -10.01 -11.94
CA HIS A 899 18.52 -11.46 -11.81
C HIS A 899 19.32 -11.85 -10.57
N VAL A 900 20.31 -11.05 -10.15
CA VAL A 900 21.11 -11.29 -8.94
C VAL A 900 20.27 -11.07 -7.68
N VAL A 901 19.51 -9.97 -7.65
CA VAL A 901 18.57 -9.69 -6.55
C VAL A 901 17.55 -10.82 -6.42
N ARG A 902 16.93 -11.21 -7.54
CA ARG A 902 15.94 -12.30 -7.55
C ARG A 902 16.55 -13.64 -7.13
N ALA A 903 17.74 -13.97 -7.60
CA ALA A 903 18.45 -15.20 -7.22
C ALA A 903 18.78 -15.22 -5.71
N ALA A 904 19.19 -14.10 -5.13
CA ALA A 904 19.46 -13.98 -3.69
C ALA A 904 18.20 -14.19 -2.85
N LEU A 905 17.05 -13.65 -3.30
CA LEU A 905 15.76 -13.73 -2.60
C LEU A 905 15.01 -15.05 -2.84
N SER A 906 15.36 -15.81 -3.90
CA SER A 906 14.78 -17.12 -4.20
C SER A 906 15.36 -18.27 -3.36
N ARG A 907 16.36 -18.02 -2.54
CA ARG A 907 16.91 -19.01 -1.61
C ARG A 907 15.94 -19.25 -0.46
N GLY A 908 15.72 -20.50 -0.09
CA GLY A 908 14.88 -20.87 1.04
C GLY A 908 15.52 -20.65 2.41
N TRP A 909 14.72 -20.86 3.48
CA TRP A 909 15.18 -20.84 4.89
C TRP A 909 16.08 -22.01 5.23
#